data_165bb4e6c8f85b4119be4a8685c702dc
#
_entry.id   165bb4e6c8f85b4119be4a8685c702dc
#
_cell.length_a   1.000
_cell.length_b   1.000
_cell.length_c   1.000
_cell.angle_alpha   90.00
_cell.angle_beta   90.00
_cell.angle_gamma   90.00
#
_symmetry.space_group_name_H-M   'P 1'
#
loop_
_entity.id
_entity.type
_entity.pdbx_description
1 polymer ?
#
loop_
_entity_poly.entity_id
_entity_poly.type
_entity_poly.pdbx_seq_one_letter_code
_entity_poly.pdbx_strand_id
1 'polypeptide(L)'
;MSLPRRCRHLFLVLMLAGILLLSTGCLAENEKAPAGVDTASLTYYTEQAPPYNYRENGTLKGISVDLLGEITARMGKRVSPDQVHLVPWSEGYQAALTGNNTVLFTTFRLPERETSFKWVGPITTDRHVLFAARDQAIAINGPGDLKRYRIGVVADDAAILQLLEAGVDRHQLVTDTSVPVLINKLAGGEIDLFCYPEMVGRYFVQEATGSPDTFRVVYTMEEVEGYYAFSRDVPDVTVQAFQRALDALKAERDARGINTYERILGRYNPSVGLAQLQYLTEEWAPFNYLENGTPAGIGVEMLDAVFRNLGVNRSRSDIRIVPLSDAFHQAQGNTGTVVFSIVRTPEREPLYQWAGPFTKSSFVVFAPVRRNITIASPADLNRYRIGAVKDSIENTLLTGRGVEVSHIVNDMLPEDLLRKMEGGEIDLWATGDLTGRYEMQKAGVNPDAYEIVYTLSENDFYFIFSRDVPETLVSAFQQALGTVRKQRDPQGITEYERIMYRYLGVSCARKTISNEAVMDLVATTARDIEKNAPETIRHINAGEAPYRDPVNPALYVFVLDTNVTVVAHADNIQVVGFNQRGKTDVTGKPFRDEIVEGALAHGTGWEDYVYSNPVEAGVYRKTAYYQLVRGSDGNSYVVSSGTYKGCE
;
A
#
# COMPACT_ATOMS: atom_id res chain seq x y z
N MET A 1 69.15 27.38 -18.50
CA MET A 1 69.04 28.85 -18.49
C MET A 1 68.19 29.23 -17.29
N SER A 2 68.84 29.81 -16.26
CA SER A 2 68.25 30.16 -14.98
C SER A 2 67.60 31.55 -15.07
N LEU A 3 66.34 31.66 -14.77
CA LEU A 3 65.63 32.96 -14.61
C LEU A 3 65.97 33.62 -13.27
N PRO A 4 66.15 34.95 -13.20
CA PRO A 4 66.67 35.62 -12.04
C PRO A 4 65.65 35.73 -10.89
N ARG A 5 66.16 35.63 -9.69
CA ARG A 5 65.51 35.59 -8.38
C ARG A 5 64.57 36.79 -8.02
N ARG A 6 64.38 37.80 -8.88
CA ARG A 6 63.61 39.01 -8.58
C ARG A 6 62.09 38.92 -8.94
N CYS A 7 61.63 37.94 -9.67
CA CYS A 7 60.20 37.81 -10.00
C CYS A 7 59.39 36.94 -9.00
N ARG A 8 60.02 36.31 -8.01
CA ARG A 8 59.32 35.44 -7.05
C ARG A 8 58.56 36.19 -5.93
N HIS A 9 58.95 37.44 -5.63
CA HIS A 9 58.29 38.24 -4.57
C HIS A 9 57.09 39.03 -5.06
N LEU A 10 56.97 39.34 -6.36
CA LEU A 10 55.85 40.08 -6.89
C LEU A 10 54.60 39.20 -7.10
N PHE A 11 54.78 37.89 -7.34
CA PHE A 11 53.64 36.93 -7.47
C PHE A 11 53.04 36.52 -6.11
N LEU A 12 53.80 36.56 -5.04
CA LEU A 12 53.33 36.23 -3.69
C LEU A 12 52.47 37.35 -3.06
N VAL A 13 52.74 38.62 -3.41
CA VAL A 13 51.99 39.77 -2.90
C VAL A 13 50.65 39.93 -3.64
N LEU A 14 50.59 39.55 -4.93
CA LEU A 14 49.34 39.56 -5.68
C LEU A 14 48.40 38.40 -5.32
N MET A 15 48.91 37.24 -4.85
CA MET A 15 48.04 36.13 -4.34
C MET A 15 47.49 36.42 -2.95
N LEU A 16 48.23 37.13 -2.08
CA LEU A 16 47.73 37.52 -0.76
C LEU A 16 46.71 38.67 -0.82
N ALA A 17 46.77 39.56 -1.80
CA ALA A 17 45.77 40.59 -2.03
C ALA A 17 44.48 40.06 -2.68
N GLY A 18 44.55 38.96 -3.47
CA GLY A 18 43.38 38.27 -4.05
C GLY A 18 42.60 37.42 -3.03
N ILE A 19 43.25 36.95 -1.97
CA ILE A 19 42.60 36.14 -0.91
C ILE A 19 41.91 37.02 0.15
N LEU A 20 42.32 38.30 0.28
CA LEU A 20 41.65 39.25 1.19
C LEU A 20 40.40 39.91 0.59
N LEU A 21 40.15 39.78 -0.72
CA LEU A 21 38.96 40.34 -1.40
C LEU A 21 37.86 39.31 -1.63
N LEU A 22 38.06 38.01 -1.27
CA LEU A 22 37.07 36.95 -1.37
C LEU A 22 36.50 36.49 0.00
N SER A 23 36.85 37.16 1.10
CA SER A 23 36.30 36.90 2.42
C SER A 23 35.29 37.96 2.93
N THR A 24 34.84 38.88 2.08
CA THR A 24 33.54 39.51 2.29
C THR A 24 32.46 38.57 1.73
N GLY A 25 32.38 37.37 2.34
CA GLY A 25 31.21 36.53 2.24
C GLY A 25 30.02 37.37 2.66
N CYS A 26 28.99 37.41 1.84
CA CYS A 26 27.68 37.84 2.22
C CYS A 26 27.33 37.20 3.58
N LEU A 27 27.57 37.93 4.66
CA LEU A 27 26.72 37.84 5.81
C LEU A 27 25.35 38.23 5.24
N ALA A 28 24.50 37.24 4.92
CA ALA A 28 23.08 37.48 4.85
C ALA A 28 22.75 38.15 6.20
N GLU A 29 22.66 39.46 6.21
CA GLU A 29 21.99 40.16 7.28
C GLU A 29 20.65 39.43 7.42
N ASN A 30 20.49 38.79 8.54
CA ASN A 30 19.18 38.40 9.04
C ASN A 30 18.42 39.74 9.15
N GLU A 31 17.77 40.17 8.06
CA GLU A 31 16.83 41.27 8.13
C GLU A 31 15.79 40.87 9.15
N LYS A 32 15.99 41.31 10.38
CA LYS A 32 14.95 41.34 11.38
C LYS A 32 13.76 41.97 10.68
N ALA A 33 12.63 41.23 10.65
CA ALA A 33 11.36 41.79 10.21
C ALA A 33 11.23 43.21 10.76
N PRO A 34 10.82 44.19 9.95
CA PRO A 34 10.70 45.54 10.41
C PRO A 34 9.89 45.58 11.70
N ALA A 35 10.49 46.15 12.75
CA ALA A 35 9.85 46.32 14.04
C ALA A 35 8.54 47.10 13.82
N GLY A 36 7.37 46.44 14.01
CA GLY A 36 6.11 47.15 13.98
C GLY A 36 4.95 46.56 13.21
N VAL A 37 5.07 45.35 12.63
CA VAL A 37 3.86 44.68 12.07
C VAL A 37 3.16 43.96 13.21
N ASP A 38 2.11 44.55 13.78
CA ASP A 38 1.29 43.93 14.81
C ASP A 38 0.26 42.99 14.15
N THR A 39 0.64 41.71 13.99
CA THR A 39 -0.27 40.65 13.49
C THR A 39 -1.49 40.43 14.40
N ALA A 40 -1.45 40.91 15.66
CA ALA A 40 -2.55 40.80 16.61
C ALA A 40 -3.64 41.87 16.39
N SER A 41 -3.37 42.90 15.61
CA SER A 41 -4.37 43.91 15.22
C SER A 41 -5.23 43.47 14.03
N LEU A 42 -4.87 42.36 13.37
CA LEU A 42 -5.63 41.79 12.26
C LEU A 42 -6.69 40.81 12.77
N THR A 43 -7.86 40.82 12.14
CA THR A 43 -8.93 39.85 12.37
C THR A 43 -8.92 38.82 11.24
N TYR A 44 -8.84 37.55 11.60
CA TYR A 44 -8.70 36.45 10.65
C TYR A 44 -10.00 35.67 10.48
N TYR A 45 -10.43 35.49 9.23
CA TYR A 45 -11.61 34.74 8.86
C TYR A 45 -11.27 33.59 7.89
N THR A 46 -12.01 32.51 8.00
CA THR A 46 -11.99 31.40 7.07
C THR A 46 -13.31 30.61 7.12
N GLU A 47 -13.50 29.73 6.16
CA GLU A 47 -14.65 28.82 6.11
C GLU A 47 -14.25 27.36 6.38
N GLN A 48 -15.26 26.47 6.46
CA GLN A 48 -15.05 25.03 6.55
C GLN A 48 -14.71 24.45 5.17
N ALA A 49 -13.43 24.31 4.84
CA ALA A 49 -12.92 23.78 3.58
C ALA A 49 -11.74 22.80 3.81
N PRO A 50 -12.01 21.56 4.27
CA PRO A 50 -10.96 20.57 4.48
C PRO A 50 -10.31 20.17 3.12
N PRO A 51 -9.01 19.91 3.06
CA PRO A 51 -8.03 19.91 4.17
C PRO A 51 -7.37 21.27 4.41
N TYR A 52 -7.85 22.35 3.80
CA TYR A 52 -7.23 23.68 3.87
C TYR A 52 -7.45 24.36 5.22
N ASN A 53 -8.70 24.39 5.67
CA ASN A 53 -9.14 25.00 6.92
C ASN A 53 -10.44 24.35 7.39
N TYR A 54 -10.42 23.76 8.57
CA TYR A 54 -11.58 23.05 9.09
C TYR A 54 -11.48 22.81 10.60
N ARG A 55 -12.63 22.64 11.25
CA ARG A 55 -12.69 22.27 12.65
C ARG A 55 -12.92 20.78 12.82
N GLU A 56 -12.05 20.15 13.58
CA GLU A 56 -12.18 18.75 13.94
C GLU A 56 -11.95 18.59 15.45
N ASN A 57 -12.84 17.89 16.13
CA ASN A 57 -12.81 17.70 17.59
C ASN A 57 -12.65 19.03 18.37
N GLY A 58 -13.32 20.09 17.89
CA GLY A 58 -13.30 21.42 18.50
C GLY A 58 -12.07 22.28 18.14
N THR A 59 -11.05 21.73 17.49
CA THR A 59 -9.83 22.43 17.11
C THR A 59 -9.85 22.83 15.64
N LEU A 60 -9.54 24.10 15.33
CA LEU A 60 -9.33 24.55 13.95
C LEU A 60 -7.95 24.14 13.48
N LYS A 61 -7.88 23.53 12.32
CA LYS A 61 -6.65 23.04 11.69
C LYS A 61 -6.75 23.08 10.17
N GLY A 62 -5.67 22.74 9.47
CA GLY A 62 -5.59 22.66 8.02
C GLY A 62 -4.37 23.35 7.47
N ILE A 63 -4.13 23.14 6.17
CA ILE A 63 -2.94 23.64 5.46
C ILE A 63 -2.77 25.16 5.65
N SER A 64 -3.85 25.91 5.38
CA SER A 64 -3.80 27.37 5.43
C SER A 64 -3.73 27.91 6.88
N VAL A 65 -4.30 27.18 7.84
CA VAL A 65 -4.21 27.51 9.27
C VAL A 65 -2.78 27.32 9.78
N ASP A 66 -2.17 26.18 9.46
CA ASP A 66 -0.79 25.87 9.85
C ASP A 66 0.20 26.87 9.21
N LEU A 67 -0.01 27.18 7.91
CA LEU A 67 0.80 28.20 7.21
C LEU A 67 0.67 29.59 7.87
N LEU A 68 -0.54 30.02 8.25
CA LEU A 68 -0.74 31.28 8.95
C LEU A 68 0.08 31.34 10.24
N GLY A 69 0.03 30.24 11.01
CA GLY A 69 0.82 30.12 12.25
C GLY A 69 2.33 30.24 12.00
N GLU A 70 2.87 29.58 10.99
CA GLU A 70 4.31 29.65 10.66
C GLU A 70 4.72 31.02 10.09
N ILE A 71 3.91 31.61 9.19
CA ILE A 71 4.14 32.96 8.64
C ILE A 71 4.24 33.97 9.78
N THR A 72 3.22 33.97 10.65
CA THR A 72 3.15 34.96 11.74
C THR A 72 4.18 34.70 12.84
N ALA A 73 4.58 33.45 13.08
CA ALA A 73 5.70 33.13 13.96
C ALA A 73 7.01 33.75 13.46
N ARG A 74 7.29 33.69 12.14
CA ARG A 74 8.45 34.38 11.52
C ARG A 74 8.39 35.89 11.63
N MET A 75 7.19 36.45 11.69
CA MET A 75 6.98 37.88 11.88
C MET A 75 7.06 38.31 13.36
N GLY A 76 7.34 37.37 14.26
CA GLY A 76 7.61 37.61 15.68
C GLY A 76 6.49 37.24 16.66
N LYS A 77 5.26 36.99 16.18
CA LYS A 77 4.14 36.56 17.03
C LYS A 77 3.21 35.62 16.29
N ARG A 78 3.22 34.35 16.68
CA ARG A 78 2.37 33.30 16.12
C ARG A 78 0.88 33.59 16.36
N VAL A 79 0.08 33.59 15.33
CA VAL A 79 -1.38 33.53 15.41
C VAL A 79 -1.78 32.09 15.71
N SER A 80 -2.54 31.89 16.77
CA SER A 80 -3.06 30.58 17.16
C SER A 80 -4.43 30.28 16.51
N PRO A 81 -4.80 29.01 16.31
CA PRO A 81 -6.06 28.65 15.67
C PRO A 81 -7.32 29.21 16.33
N ASP A 82 -7.30 29.45 17.64
CA ASP A 82 -8.41 30.04 18.42
C ASP A 82 -8.63 31.53 18.14
N GLN A 83 -7.65 32.21 17.52
CA GLN A 83 -7.77 33.61 17.08
C GLN A 83 -8.40 33.75 15.69
N VAL A 84 -8.76 32.65 15.04
CA VAL A 84 -9.34 32.62 13.69
C VAL A 84 -10.84 32.34 13.78
N HIS A 85 -11.64 33.17 13.15
CA HIS A 85 -13.09 33.02 13.05
C HIS A 85 -13.43 32.07 11.91
N LEU A 86 -13.98 30.91 12.25
CA LEU A 86 -14.54 29.96 11.28
C LEU A 86 -16.02 30.30 11.08
N VAL A 87 -16.36 30.83 9.91
CA VAL A 87 -17.69 31.36 9.56
C VAL A 87 -18.12 30.86 8.17
N PRO A 88 -19.41 30.98 7.80
CA PRO A 88 -19.83 30.75 6.42
C PRO A 88 -19.07 31.66 5.44
N TRP A 89 -18.80 31.15 4.22
CA TRP A 89 -18.06 31.89 3.18
C TRP A 89 -18.56 33.32 2.99
N SER A 90 -19.88 33.50 2.78
CA SER A 90 -20.49 34.82 2.55
C SER A 90 -20.25 35.81 3.68
N GLU A 91 -20.27 35.35 4.93
CA GLU A 91 -20.00 36.19 6.11
C GLU A 91 -18.54 36.65 6.13
N GLY A 92 -17.59 35.71 5.96
CA GLY A 92 -16.15 36.01 5.92
C GLY A 92 -15.81 36.93 4.75
N TYR A 93 -16.40 36.71 3.60
CA TYR A 93 -16.19 37.51 2.40
C TYR A 93 -16.68 38.96 2.59
N GLN A 94 -17.89 39.15 3.14
CA GLN A 94 -18.41 40.47 3.44
C GLN A 94 -17.59 41.17 4.53
N ALA A 95 -17.14 40.45 5.56
CA ALA A 95 -16.26 41.01 6.58
C ALA A 95 -14.94 41.51 5.99
N ALA A 96 -14.35 40.80 5.02
CA ALA A 96 -13.12 41.20 4.35
C ALA A 96 -13.32 42.36 3.35
N LEU A 97 -14.48 42.46 2.70
CA LEU A 97 -14.81 43.55 1.78
C LEU A 97 -15.07 44.88 2.50
N THR A 98 -15.73 44.85 3.65
CA THR A 98 -16.26 46.04 4.33
C THR A 98 -15.60 46.32 5.66
N GLY A 99 -14.86 45.35 6.21
CA GLY A 99 -14.16 45.46 7.49
C GLY A 99 -12.82 46.17 7.39
N ASN A 100 -12.26 46.49 8.57
CA ASN A 100 -10.94 47.08 8.70
C ASN A 100 -9.99 46.04 9.32
N ASN A 101 -8.72 46.04 8.85
CA ASN A 101 -7.68 45.11 9.32
C ASN A 101 -8.10 43.63 9.25
N THR A 102 -8.76 43.24 8.17
CA THR A 102 -9.34 41.89 8.01
C THR A 102 -8.51 41.06 7.03
N VAL A 103 -8.37 39.79 7.34
CA VAL A 103 -7.75 38.77 6.48
C VAL A 103 -8.69 37.60 6.32
N LEU A 104 -9.13 37.33 5.10
CA LEU A 104 -9.86 36.14 4.72
C LEU A 104 -8.90 35.20 3.98
N PHE A 105 -8.82 33.93 4.34
CA PHE A 105 -7.88 33.03 3.71
C PHE A 105 -8.50 31.78 3.10
N THR A 106 -7.73 31.16 2.22
CA THR A 106 -8.14 30.16 1.24
C THR A 106 -9.14 30.78 0.25
N THR A 107 -8.92 32.06 -0.06
CA THR A 107 -9.73 32.81 -1.02
C THR A 107 -9.15 32.64 -2.42
N PHE A 108 -9.95 32.15 -3.37
CA PHE A 108 -9.53 32.04 -4.75
C PHE A 108 -9.39 33.44 -5.38
N ARG A 109 -8.19 33.73 -5.93
CA ARG A 109 -7.88 34.98 -6.60
C ARG A 109 -8.40 34.93 -8.02
N LEU A 110 -9.43 35.69 -8.29
CA LEU A 110 -10.09 35.80 -9.57
C LEU A 110 -9.97 37.22 -10.13
N PRO A 111 -10.02 37.44 -11.46
CA PRO A 111 -9.98 38.78 -12.06
C PRO A 111 -10.98 39.75 -11.44
N GLU A 112 -12.20 39.33 -11.15
CA GLU A 112 -13.26 40.15 -10.57
C GLU A 112 -12.99 40.58 -9.13
N ARG A 113 -12.15 39.83 -8.42
CA ARG A 113 -11.76 40.07 -7.02
C ARG A 113 -10.45 40.84 -6.89
N GLU A 114 -9.71 40.98 -8.01
CA GLU A 114 -8.32 41.51 -8.01
C GLU A 114 -8.21 42.87 -7.34
N THR A 115 -9.11 43.78 -7.62
CA THR A 115 -9.11 45.14 -7.06
C THR A 115 -9.75 45.25 -5.69
N SER A 116 -10.43 44.19 -5.20
CA SER A 116 -11.15 44.22 -3.93
C SER A 116 -10.24 43.97 -2.72
N PHE A 117 -9.11 43.31 -2.91
CA PHE A 117 -8.21 42.89 -1.84
C PHE A 117 -6.75 43.18 -2.14
N LYS A 118 -5.89 43.02 -1.13
CA LYS A 118 -4.44 42.86 -1.28
C LYS A 118 -4.12 41.38 -1.03
N TRP A 119 -3.23 40.81 -1.81
CA TRP A 119 -3.06 39.35 -1.90
C TRP A 119 -1.70 38.90 -1.37
N VAL A 120 -1.69 37.80 -0.62
CA VAL A 120 -0.49 37.06 -0.22
C VAL A 120 -0.68 35.57 -0.59
N GLY A 121 0.23 35.06 -1.39
CA GLY A 121 0.14 33.67 -1.87
C GLY A 121 0.95 33.42 -3.13
N PRO A 122 0.59 32.33 -3.87
CA PRO A 122 -0.45 31.36 -3.54
C PRO A 122 -0.10 30.51 -2.32
N ILE A 123 -1.10 30.08 -1.55
CA ILE A 123 -0.94 29.21 -0.37
C ILE A 123 -1.40 27.79 -0.63
N THR A 124 -2.33 27.61 -1.55
CA THR A 124 -2.86 26.35 -2.00
C THR A 124 -3.11 26.39 -3.49
N THR A 125 -3.13 25.22 -4.11
CA THR A 125 -3.57 25.04 -5.49
C THR A 125 -4.59 23.90 -5.49
N ASP A 126 -5.74 24.10 -6.13
CA ASP A 126 -6.77 23.09 -6.35
C ASP A 126 -7.36 23.29 -7.76
N ARG A 127 -8.25 22.41 -8.15
CA ARG A 127 -8.97 22.51 -9.43
C ARG A 127 -10.44 22.27 -9.19
N HIS A 128 -11.28 23.08 -9.80
CA HIS A 128 -12.70 22.78 -9.85
C HIS A 128 -12.92 21.58 -10.77
N VAL A 129 -13.67 20.62 -10.26
CA VAL A 129 -14.05 19.42 -11.01
C VAL A 129 -15.55 19.21 -10.94
N LEU A 130 -16.07 18.47 -11.91
CA LEU A 130 -17.46 18.03 -11.89
C LEU A 130 -17.53 16.56 -11.48
N PHE A 131 -18.19 16.32 -10.35
CA PHE A 131 -18.48 14.99 -9.83
C PHE A 131 -19.79 14.49 -10.42
N ALA A 132 -19.85 13.20 -10.77
CA ALA A 132 -21.06 12.49 -11.18
C ALA A 132 -21.17 11.15 -10.46
N ALA A 133 -22.37 10.61 -10.35
CA ALA A 133 -22.58 9.27 -9.83
C ALA A 133 -21.89 8.22 -10.73
N ARG A 134 -21.30 7.18 -10.14
CA ARG A 134 -20.51 6.18 -10.88
C ARG A 134 -21.34 5.34 -11.84
N ASP A 135 -22.60 5.09 -11.50
CA ASP A 135 -23.58 4.31 -12.28
C ASP A 135 -24.17 5.07 -13.45
N GLN A 136 -23.99 6.39 -13.50
CA GLN A 136 -24.45 7.22 -14.62
C GLN A 136 -23.40 7.25 -15.74
N ALA A 137 -23.83 6.98 -16.97
CA ALA A 137 -22.98 7.00 -18.16
C ALA A 137 -22.77 8.44 -18.69
N ILE A 138 -22.28 9.35 -17.83
CA ILE A 138 -21.97 10.74 -18.20
C ILE A 138 -20.57 10.81 -18.80
N ALA A 139 -20.47 11.33 -20.03
CA ALA A 139 -19.21 11.64 -20.69
C ALA A 139 -19.23 13.11 -21.12
N ILE A 140 -18.21 13.88 -20.72
CA ILE A 140 -18.06 15.29 -21.06
C ILE A 140 -16.76 15.42 -21.84
N ASN A 141 -16.86 15.76 -23.12
CA ASN A 141 -15.72 15.91 -24.02
C ASN A 141 -15.25 17.38 -24.15
N GLY A 142 -16.06 18.31 -23.63
CA GLY A 142 -15.73 19.73 -23.64
C GLY A 142 -16.80 20.57 -22.93
N PRO A 143 -16.54 21.87 -22.72
CA PRO A 143 -17.44 22.75 -21.96
C PRO A 143 -18.86 22.86 -22.56
N GLY A 144 -18.99 22.67 -23.86
CA GLY A 144 -20.31 22.70 -24.53
C GLY A 144 -21.26 21.58 -24.09
N ASP A 145 -20.73 20.45 -23.60
CA ASP A 145 -21.55 19.33 -23.12
C ASP A 145 -22.18 19.63 -21.75
N LEU A 146 -21.60 20.55 -20.97
CA LEU A 146 -22.09 20.94 -19.64
C LEU A 146 -23.52 21.50 -19.69
N LYS A 147 -23.91 22.10 -20.82
CA LYS A 147 -25.25 22.67 -21.06
C LYS A 147 -26.40 21.66 -21.04
N ARG A 148 -26.10 20.37 -20.92
CA ARG A 148 -27.11 19.29 -20.90
C ARG A 148 -27.51 18.87 -19.48
N TYR A 149 -26.82 19.39 -18.47
CA TYR A 149 -26.90 18.87 -17.11
C TYR A 149 -27.35 19.92 -16.10
N ARG A 150 -28.03 19.48 -15.05
CA ARG A 150 -28.30 20.27 -13.85
C ARG A 150 -27.06 20.19 -12.96
N ILE A 151 -26.44 21.32 -12.69
CA ILE A 151 -25.16 21.39 -11.99
C ILE A 151 -25.36 22.03 -10.62
N GLY A 152 -25.08 21.26 -9.57
CA GLY A 152 -25.03 21.78 -8.19
C GLY A 152 -23.77 22.60 -7.97
N VAL A 153 -23.90 23.75 -7.34
CA VAL A 153 -22.79 24.65 -6.98
C VAL A 153 -23.08 25.31 -5.63
N VAL A 154 -22.02 25.61 -4.87
CA VAL A 154 -22.15 26.39 -3.65
C VAL A 154 -22.51 27.84 -4.00
N ALA A 155 -23.41 28.44 -3.24
CA ALA A 155 -23.83 29.82 -3.44
C ALA A 155 -22.64 30.79 -3.29
N ASP A 156 -22.52 31.74 -4.21
CA ASP A 156 -21.44 32.74 -4.28
C ASP A 156 -20.03 32.17 -4.48
N ASP A 157 -19.93 30.87 -4.84
CA ASP A 157 -18.66 30.21 -5.11
C ASP A 157 -18.08 30.63 -6.48
N ALA A 158 -16.75 30.54 -6.59
CA ALA A 158 -16.01 30.80 -7.83
C ALA A 158 -16.43 29.90 -9.01
N ALA A 159 -16.87 28.68 -8.74
CA ALA A 159 -17.35 27.73 -9.73
C ALA A 159 -18.52 28.27 -10.57
N ILE A 160 -19.36 29.13 -9.98
CA ILE A 160 -20.47 29.78 -10.71
C ILE A 160 -19.93 30.59 -11.88
N LEU A 161 -18.91 31.43 -11.66
CA LEU A 161 -18.31 32.27 -12.70
C LEU A 161 -17.69 31.42 -13.80
N GLN A 162 -16.90 30.42 -13.44
CA GLN A 162 -16.27 29.50 -14.40
C GLN A 162 -17.29 28.74 -15.24
N LEU A 163 -18.40 28.29 -14.65
CA LEU A 163 -19.48 27.58 -15.38
C LEU A 163 -20.21 28.53 -16.36
N LEU A 164 -20.48 29.77 -15.94
CA LEU A 164 -21.07 30.80 -16.81
C LEU A 164 -20.15 31.15 -17.98
N GLU A 165 -18.85 31.29 -17.76
CA GLU A 165 -17.85 31.49 -18.81
C GLU A 165 -17.74 30.30 -19.76
N ALA A 166 -17.90 29.07 -19.24
CA ALA A 166 -18.01 27.85 -20.04
C ALA A 166 -19.31 27.78 -20.84
N GLY A 167 -20.21 28.77 -20.66
CA GLY A 167 -21.47 28.93 -21.40
C GLY A 167 -22.65 28.14 -20.83
N VAL A 168 -22.58 27.71 -19.58
CA VAL A 168 -23.70 27.12 -18.84
C VAL A 168 -24.69 28.23 -18.47
N ASP A 169 -25.97 28.01 -18.67
CA ASP A 169 -26.99 28.99 -18.31
C ASP A 169 -27.32 28.96 -16.82
N ARG A 170 -27.62 30.13 -16.24
CA ARG A 170 -27.94 30.22 -14.78
C ARG A 170 -29.08 29.30 -14.34
N HIS A 171 -30.05 29.04 -15.19
CA HIS A 171 -31.19 28.17 -14.85
C HIS A 171 -30.81 26.69 -14.68
N GLN A 172 -29.64 26.29 -15.16
CA GLN A 172 -29.08 24.93 -14.98
C GLN A 172 -28.33 24.78 -13.67
N LEU A 173 -28.01 25.90 -13.02
CA LEU A 173 -27.27 25.90 -11.75
C LEU A 173 -28.26 25.75 -10.57
N VAL A 174 -28.07 24.73 -9.78
CA VAL A 174 -28.77 24.49 -8.52
C VAL A 174 -27.87 24.91 -7.38
N THR A 175 -28.18 26.06 -6.78
CA THR A 175 -27.34 26.63 -5.72
C THR A 175 -27.82 26.19 -4.34
N ASP A 176 -26.87 25.96 -3.42
CA ASP A 176 -27.10 25.74 -1.99
C ASP A 176 -25.89 26.29 -1.22
N THR A 177 -26.07 26.62 0.04
CA THR A 177 -24.97 27.07 0.92
C THR A 177 -24.25 25.90 1.58
N SER A 178 -24.78 24.69 1.47
CA SER A 178 -24.30 23.48 2.16
C SER A 178 -23.79 22.44 1.17
N VAL A 179 -22.50 22.12 1.21
CA VAL A 179 -21.89 21.05 0.41
C VAL A 179 -22.53 19.69 0.67
N PRO A 180 -22.81 19.25 1.93
CA PRO A 180 -23.51 17.99 2.17
C PRO A 180 -24.90 17.91 1.53
N VAL A 181 -25.64 19.03 1.45
CA VAL A 181 -26.95 19.07 0.77
C VAL A 181 -26.79 18.84 -0.73
N LEU A 182 -25.79 19.45 -1.37
CA LEU A 182 -25.52 19.26 -2.78
C LEU A 182 -25.07 17.82 -3.09
N ILE A 183 -24.26 17.20 -2.23
CA ILE A 183 -23.88 15.80 -2.34
C ILE A 183 -25.10 14.88 -2.24
N ASN A 184 -26.01 15.14 -1.32
CA ASN A 184 -27.25 14.37 -1.20
C ASN A 184 -28.15 14.52 -2.43
N LYS A 185 -28.25 15.73 -3.00
CA LYS A 185 -28.97 15.99 -4.24
C LYS A 185 -28.35 15.23 -5.43
N LEU A 186 -27.01 15.13 -5.47
CA LEU A 186 -26.31 14.32 -6.49
C LEU A 186 -26.61 12.84 -6.31
N ALA A 187 -26.54 12.33 -5.09
CA ALA A 187 -26.87 10.93 -4.78
C ALA A 187 -28.33 10.58 -5.08
N GLY A 188 -29.25 11.52 -4.85
CA GLY A 188 -30.68 11.37 -5.11
C GLY A 188 -31.10 11.62 -6.57
N GLY A 189 -30.17 12.04 -7.46
CA GLY A 189 -30.45 12.35 -8.85
C GLY A 189 -31.26 13.65 -9.06
N GLU A 190 -31.31 14.53 -8.06
CA GLU A 190 -31.92 15.85 -8.19
C GLU A 190 -31.04 16.80 -9.03
N ILE A 191 -29.72 16.59 -8.99
CA ILE A 191 -28.70 17.18 -9.86
C ILE A 191 -27.93 16.07 -10.56
N ASP A 192 -27.42 16.36 -11.75
CA ASP A 192 -26.68 15.42 -12.56
C ASP A 192 -25.16 15.48 -12.30
N LEU A 193 -24.68 16.69 -11.97
CA LEU A 193 -23.29 17.01 -11.68
C LEU A 193 -23.19 17.91 -10.44
N PHE A 194 -22.06 17.81 -9.72
CA PHE A 194 -21.68 18.72 -8.64
C PHE A 194 -20.31 19.32 -8.96
N CYS A 195 -20.23 20.65 -9.06
CA CYS A 195 -18.99 21.38 -9.31
C CYS A 195 -18.42 21.93 -8.01
N TYR A 196 -17.17 21.48 -7.67
CA TYR A 196 -16.49 21.92 -6.46
C TYR A 196 -14.98 21.68 -6.56
N PRO A 197 -14.13 22.35 -5.73
CA PRO A 197 -12.71 22.01 -5.64
C PRO A 197 -12.49 20.54 -5.29
N GLU A 198 -11.59 19.86 -6.02
CA GLU A 198 -11.49 18.40 -5.97
C GLU A 198 -11.14 17.87 -4.58
N MET A 199 -10.12 18.45 -3.93
CA MET A 199 -9.68 17.97 -2.61
C MET A 199 -10.78 18.14 -1.55
N VAL A 200 -11.43 19.30 -1.54
CA VAL A 200 -12.52 19.59 -0.60
C VAL A 200 -13.74 18.74 -0.90
N GLY A 201 -14.09 18.59 -2.17
CA GLY A 201 -15.23 17.77 -2.61
C GLY A 201 -15.06 16.30 -2.21
N ARG A 202 -13.89 15.71 -2.43
CA ARG A 202 -13.60 14.33 -2.03
C ARG A 202 -13.69 14.11 -0.51
N TYR A 203 -13.25 15.08 0.29
CA TYR A 203 -13.43 15.02 1.74
C TYR A 203 -14.91 14.94 2.13
N PHE A 204 -15.73 15.86 1.62
CA PHE A 204 -17.16 15.84 1.93
C PHE A 204 -17.90 14.62 1.38
N VAL A 205 -17.47 14.09 0.23
CA VAL A 205 -17.99 12.82 -0.30
C VAL A 205 -17.66 11.67 0.65
N GLN A 206 -16.41 11.59 1.14
CA GLN A 206 -16.01 10.59 2.13
C GLN A 206 -16.85 10.67 3.41
N GLU A 207 -17.06 11.88 3.94
CA GLU A 207 -17.86 12.10 5.15
C GLU A 207 -19.34 11.69 4.94
N ALA A 208 -19.90 12.01 3.78
CA ALA A 208 -21.30 11.74 3.50
C ALA A 208 -21.60 10.27 3.13
N THR A 209 -20.64 9.57 2.51
CA THR A 209 -20.88 8.27 1.88
C THR A 209 -20.01 7.14 2.41
N GLY A 210 -19.01 7.46 3.23
CA GLY A 210 -18.00 6.51 3.72
C GLY A 210 -16.90 6.16 2.71
N SER A 211 -16.95 6.69 1.48
CA SER A 211 -15.91 6.48 0.45
C SER A 211 -15.73 7.72 -0.44
N PRO A 212 -14.51 8.23 -0.63
CA PRO A 212 -14.25 9.38 -1.50
C PRO A 212 -14.49 9.06 -2.98
N ASP A 213 -14.62 7.78 -3.31
CA ASP A 213 -14.81 7.26 -4.66
C ASP A 213 -16.25 6.92 -5.01
N THR A 214 -17.22 7.29 -4.16
CA THR A 214 -18.65 7.09 -4.44
C THR A 214 -19.06 7.82 -5.73
N PHE A 215 -18.50 9.01 -5.95
CA PHE A 215 -18.64 9.76 -7.18
C PHE A 215 -17.33 9.78 -7.97
N ARG A 216 -17.43 9.92 -9.29
CA ARG A 216 -16.26 10.05 -10.16
C ARG A 216 -16.16 11.46 -10.73
N VAL A 217 -14.94 11.94 -10.93
CA VAL A 217 -14.69 13.16 -11.69
C VAL A 217 -14.94 12.85 -13.17
N VAL A 218 -15.80 13.63 -13.80
CA VAL A 218 -16.16 13.49 -15.23
C VAL A 218 -15.63 14.62 -16.09
N TYR A 219 -15.28 15.75 -15.47
CA TYR A 219 -14.66 16.89 -16.15
C TYR A 219 -13.84 17.70 -15.16
N THR A 220 -12.71 18.20 -15.60
CA THR A 220 -11.85 19.14 -14.85
C THR A 220 -11.94 20.50 -15.51
N MET A 221 -12.25 21.50 -14.72
CA MET A 221 -12.25 22.91 -15.12
C MET A 221 -10.85 23.50 -14.94
N GLU A 222 -10.74 24.77 -14.66
CA GLU A 222 -9.48 25.43 -14.46
C GLU A 222 -8.90 25.17 -13.07
N GLU A 223 -7.57 25.23 -13.00
CA GLU A 223 -6.83 25.24 -11.74
C GLU A 223 -7.08 26.60 -11.05
N VAL A 224 -7.25 26.56 -9.73
CA VAL A 224 -7.50 27.72 -8.90
C VAL A 224 -6.46 27.79 -7.78
N GLU A 225 -5.98 29.00 -7.52
CA GLU A 225 -5.01 29.23 -6.45
C GLU A 225 -5.67 29.96 -5.28
N GLY A 226 -5.47 29.44 -4.08
CA GLY A 226 -5.94 30.05 -2.85
C GLY A 226 -4.89 31.02 -2.26
N TYR A 227 -5.35 32.11 -1.69
CA TYR A 227 -4.55 33.20 -1.14
C TYR A 227 -5.07 33.62 0.24
N TYR A 228 -4.25 34.37 0.97
CA TYR A 228 -4.72 35.28 2.02
C TYR A 228 -5.16 36.58 1.35
N ALA A 229 -6.44 36.94 1.47
CA ALA A 229 -7.03 38.17 0.96
C ALA A 229 -7.14 39.20 2.11
N PHE A 230 -6.37 40.26 2.03
CA PHE A 230 -6.37 41.33 3.03
C PHE A 230 -7.30 42.46 2.60
N SER A 231 -8.07 43.01 3.54
CA SER A 231 -8.84 44.23 3.29
C SER A 231 -7.92 45.39 2.86
N ARG A 232 -8.46 46.30 2.06
CA ARG A 232 -7.66 47.34 1.37
C ARG A 232 -6.96 48.30 2.30
N ASP A 233 -7.46 48.49 3.51
CA ASP A 233 -6.90 49.39 4.54
C ASP A 233 -5.63 48.85 5.19
N VAL A 234 -5.39 47.52 5.13
CA VAL A 234 -4.15 46.92 5.66
C VAL A 234 -2.92 47.53 4.98
N PRO A 235 -1.93 48.06 5.73
CA PRO A 235 -0.73 48.67 5.14
C PRO A 235 0.03 47.71 4.23
N ASP A 236 0.53 48.21 3.08
CA ASP A 236 1.30 47.42 2.12
C ASP A 236 2.55 46.78 2.74
N VAL A 237 3.20 47.47 3.68
CA VAL A 237 4.36 46.93 4.41
C VAL A 237 4.00 45.64 5.17
N THR A 238 2.79 45.56 5.72
CA THR A 238 2.26 44.38 6.40
C THR A 238 2.04 43.24 5.41
N VAL A 239 1.36 43.51 4.29
CA VAL A 239 1.09 42.53 3.23
C VAL A 239 2.40 41.98 2.65
N GLN A 240 3.38 42.86 2.37
CA GLN A 240 4.70 42.48 1.89
C GLN A 240 5.48 41.65 2.93
N ALA A 241 5.33 41.93 4.23
CA ALA A 241 5.98 41.14 5.28
C ALA A 241 5.42 39.73 5.33
N PHE A 242 4.10 39.56 5.19
CA PHE A 242 3.47 38.22 5.05
C PHE A 242 3.97 37.47 3.83
N GLN A 243 4.06 38.14 2.65
CA GLN A 243 4.58 37.52 1.43
C GLN A 243 6.02 37.04 1.61
N ARG A 244 6.91 37.92 2.11
CA ARG A 244 8.31 37.51 2.37
C ARG A 244 8.43 36.35 3.34
N ALA A 245 7.61 36.31 4.39
CA ALA A 245 7.60 35.19 5.32
C ALA A 245 7.14 33.88 4.64
N LEU A 246 6.10 33.94 3.81
CA LEU A 246 5.63 32.79 3.03
C LEU A 246 6.71 32.31 2.03
N ASP A 247 7.34 33.24 1.31
CA ASP A 247 8.41 32.91 0.34
C ASP A 247 9.58 32.22 1.03
N ALA A 248 9.95 32.67 2.23
CA ALA A 248 11.00 32.05 3.04
C ALA A 248 10.59 30.62 3.49
N LEU A 249 9.32 30.38 3.87
CA LEU A 249 8.83 29.03 4.20
C LEU A 249 8.89 28.07 3.00
N LYS A 250 8.76 28.59 1.77
CA LYS A 250 8.85 27.81 0.52
C LYS A 250 10.29 27.64 0.04
N ALA A 251 11.19 28.55 0.37
CA ALA A 251 12.57 28.53 -0.13
C ALA A 251 13.55 27.78 0.78
N GLU A 252 13.43 27.94 2.09
CA GLU A 252 14.38 27.41 3.07
C GLU A 252 14.17 25.92 3.27
N ARG A 253 15.19 25.11 2.91
CA ARG A 253 15.14 23.66 2.99
C ARG A 253 15.93 23.12 4.19
N ASP A 254 15.41 22.10 4.84
CA ASP A 254 16.11 21.34 5.90
C ASP A 254 17.19 20.41 5.30
N ALA A 255 17.89 19.67 6.18
CA ALA A 255 18.93 18.72 5.77
C ALA A 255 18.43 17.58 4.85
N ARG A 256 17.11 17.35 4.77
CA ARG A 256 16.46 16.40 3.86
C ARG A 256 16.03 17.03 2.55
N GLY A 257 16.27 18.33 2.37
CA GLY A 257 15.83 19.08 1.20
C GLY A 257 14.34 19.45 1.21
N ILE A 258 13.64 19.31 2.35
CA ILE A 258 12.20 19.58 2.51
C ILE A 258 12.03 20.96 3.14
N ASN A 259 11.18 21.81 2.56
CA ASN A 259 10.84 23.10 3.14
C ASN A 259 9.61 23.00 4.08
N THR A 260 9.37 24.06 4.85
CA THR A 260 8.27 24.08 5.83
C THR A 260 6.90 24.02 5.15
N TYR A 261 6.73 24.64 3.98
CA TYR A 261 5.50 24.57 3.20
C TYR A 261 5.19 23.14 2.75
N GLU A 262 6.17 22.44 2.16
CA GLU A 262 6.05 21.03 1.76
C GLU A 262 5.71 20.12 2.96
N ARG A 263 6.33 20.37 4.12
CA ARG A 263 6.07 19.62 5.36
C ARG A 263 4.63 19.81 5.84
N ILE A 264 4.10 21.02 5.76
CA ILE A 264 2.70 21.30 6.11
C ILE A 264 1.76 20.59 5.13
N LEU A 265 1.99 20.72 3.82
CA LEU A 265 1.20 20.00 2.81
C LEU A 265 1.18 18.49 3.07
N GLY A 266 2.35 17.92 3.40
CA GLY A 266 2.49 16.50 3.67
C GLY A 266 1.64 15.99 4.84
N ARG A 267 1.33 16.82 5.84
CA ARG A 267 0.44 16.43 6.96
C ARG A 267 -0.99 16.16 6.52
N TYR A 268 -1.43 16.82 5.47
CA TYR A 268 -2.83 16.82 5.01
C TYR A 268 -3.02 16.09 3.67
N ASN A 269 -1.93 15.83 2.95
CA ASN A 269 -1.94 15.09 1.70
C ASN A 269 -1.03 13.86 1.82
N PRO A 270 -1.61 12.64 1.96
CA PRO A 270 -0.82 11.44 2.15
C PRO A 270 0.20 11.16 1.03
N SER A 271 -0.13 11.46 -0.24
CA SER A 271 0.81 11.24 -1.34
C SER A 271 2.06 12.11 -1.22
N VAL A 272 1.89 13.37 -0.82
CA VAL A 272 2.99 14.32 -0.60
C VAL A 272 3.76 13.95 0.66
N GLY A 273 3.07 13.64 1.76
CA GLY A 273 3.69 13.32 3.05
C GLY A 273 4.53 12.04 2.98
N LEU A 274 3.97 10.98 2.41
CA LEU A 274 4.69 9.72 2.23
C LEU A 274 5.88 9.86 1.27
N ALA A 275 5.78 10.71 0.25
CA ALA A 275 6.90 11.00 -0.65
C ALA A 275 8.10 11.67 0.07
N GLN A 276 7.90 12.27 1.23
CA GLN A 276 8.95 12.94 2.02
C GLN A 276 9.68 12.01 3.00
N LEU A 277 9.18 10.78 3.21
CA LEU A 277 9.76 9.83 4.15
C LEU A 277 10.97 9.11 3.56
N GLN A 278 11.84 8.60 4.43
CA GLN A 278 12.94 7.72 4.07
C GLN A 278 12.48 6.27 4.20
N TYR A 279 12.77 5.43 3.21
CA TYR A 279 12.39 4.03 3.18
C TYR A 279 13.64 3.16 3.28
N LEU A 280 13.72 2.37 4.35
CA LEU A 280 14.86 1.53 4.69
C LEU A 280 14.42 0.08 4.85
N THR A 281 15.31 -0.84 4.50
CA THR A 281 15.14 -2.27 4.78
C THR A 281 16.50 -2.96 4.82
N GLU A 282 16.54 -4.22 5.25
CA GLU A 282 17.74 -5.06 5.20
C GLU A 282 17.77 -5.94 3.96
N GLU A 283 18.95 -6.52 3.66
CA GLU A 283 19.09 -7.53 2.62
C GLU A 283 18.55 -8.87 3.14
N TRP A 284 17.41 -9.30 2.61
CA TRP A 284 16.77 -10.56 2.99
C TRP A 284 15.85 -11.08 1.87
N ALA A 285 16.39 -11.90 0.97
CA ALA A 285 15.59 -12.53 -0.09
C ALA A 285 14.63 -13.59 0.48
N PRO A 286 13.40 -13.70 -0.05
CA PRO A 286 12.80 -12.95 -1.15
C PRO A 286 12.06 -11.67 -0.71
N PHE A 287 12.19 -11.23 0.54
CA PHE A 287 11.44 -10.08 1.05
C PHE A 287 11.98 -8.76 0.51
N ASN A 288 13.27 -8.55 0.63
CA ASN A 288 13.98 -7.37 0.15
C ASN A 288 15.42 -7.73 -0.19
N TYR A 289 15.85 -7.41 -1.39
CA TYR A 289 17.20 -7.68 -1.87
C TYR A 289 17.55 -6.80 -3.07
N LEU A 290 18.82 -6.80 -3.48
CA LEU A 290 19.24 -6.11 -4.69
C LEU A 290 19.20 -7.06 -5.89
N GLU A 291 18.37 -6.73 -6.87
CA GLU A 291 18.37 -7.38 -8.18
C GLU A 291 18.97 -6.42 -9.20
N ASN A 292 20.14 -6.78 -9.75
CA ASN A 292 20.90 -5.90 -10.67
C ASN A 292 21.11 -4.47 -10.12
N GLY A 293 21.36 -4.36 -8.81
CA GLY A 293 21.59 -3.07 -8.14
C GLY A 293 20.33 -2.26 -7.84
N THR A 294 19.14 -2.78 -8.11
CA THR A 294 17.85 -2.15 -7.82
C THR A 294 17.12 -2.93 -6.71
N PRO A 295 16.55 -2.27 -5.71
CA PRO A 295 15.75 -2.94 -4.69
C PRO A 295 14.57 -3.71 -5.29
N ALA A 296 14.44 -4.98 -4.90
CA ALA A 296 13.41 -5.92 -5.32
C ALA A 296 12.94 -6.74 -4.11
N GLY A 297 11.90 -7.55 -4.28
CA GLY A 297 11.38 -8.44 -3.26
C GLY A 297 9.95 -8.13 -2.86
N ILE A 298 9.36 -9.05 -2.11
CA ILE A 298 7.93 -8.99 -1.70
C ILE A 298 7.62 -7.67 -0.97
N GLY A 299 8.47 -7.27 0.01
CA GLY A 299 8.27 -6.03 0.76
C GLY A 299 8.39 -4.78 -0.10
N VAL A 300 9.35 -4.77 -1.03
CA VAL A 300 9.55 -3.67 -1.99
C VAL A 300 8.35 -3.54 -2.93
N GLU A 301 7.84 -4.66 -3.46
CA GLU A 301 6.68 -4.64 -4.37
C GLU A 301 5.37 -4.29 -3.66
N MET A 302 5.22 -4.71 -2.40
CA MET A 302 4.09 -4.28 -1.57
C MET A 302 4.12 -2.77 -1.31
N LEU A 303 5.30 -2.20 -1.05
CA LEU A 303 5.47 -0.75 -0.91
C LEU A 303 5.13 -0.01 -2.20
N ASP A 304 5.61 -0.49 -3.35
CA ASP A 304 5.26 0.06 -4.66
C ASP A 304 3.76 0.03 -4.94
N ALA A 305 3.09 -1.06 -4.57
CA ALA A 305 1.64 -1.20 -4.75
C ALA A 305 0.87 -0.18 -3.88
N VAL A 306 1.33 0.05 -2.65
CA VAL A 306 0.78 1.10 -1.78
C VAL A 306 1.03 2.48 -2.38
N PHE A 307 2.22 2.74 -2.91
CA PHE A 307 2.55 4.02 -3.56
C PHE A 307 1.66 4.28 -4.77
N ARG A 308 1.45 3.29 -5.64
CA ARG A 308 0.54 3.42 -6.78
C ARG A 308 -0.91 3.70 -6.34
N ASN A 309 -1.38 3.02 -5.30
CA ASN A 309 -2.73 3.21 -4.77
C ASN A 309 -2.96 4.63 -4.22
N LEU A 310 -1.95 5.21 -3.59
CA LEU A 310 -2.01 6.56 -2.99
C LEU A 310 -1.51 7.68 -3.93
N GLY A 311 -1.03 7.36 -5.12
CA GLY A 311 -0.43 8.35 -6.02
C GLY A 311 0.88 8.95 -5.50
N VAL A 312 1.64 8.19 -4.71
CA VAL A 312 2.96 8.62 -4.18
C VAL A 312 3.99 8.57 -5.31
N ASN A 313 4.60 9.70 -5.62
CA ASN A 313 5.65 9.78 -6.64
C ASN A 313 7.02 9.41 -6.03
N ARG A 314 7.29 8.12 -5.97
CA ARG A 314 8.56 7.54 -5.50
C ARG A 314 8.95 6.34 -6.34
N SER A 315 10.25 6.09 -6.45
CA SER A 315 10.85 4.97 -7.19
C SER A 315 11.43 3.94 -6.22
N ARG A 316 11.57 2.69 -6.66
CA ARG A 316 12.30 1.64 -5.92
C ARG A 316 13.74 2.04 -5.61
N SER A 317 14.38 2.80 -6.51
CA SER A 317 15.74 3.31 -6.29
C SER A 317 15.87 4.27 -5.09
N ASP A 318 14.76 4.80 -4.58
CA ASP A 318 14.74 5.64 -3.37
C ASP A 318 14.77 4.80 -2.08
N ILE A 319 14.57 3.49 -2.17
CA ILE A 319 14.66 2.54 -1.06
C ILE A 319 16.13 2.23 -0.79
N ARG A 320 16.54 2.33 0.45
CA ARG A 320 17.91 2.01 0.85
C ARG A 320 17.95 0.69 1.61
N ILE A 321 18.78 -0.22 1.12
CA ILE A 321 19.09 -1.47 1.83
C ILE A 321 20.32 -1.19 2.72
N VAL A 322 20.14 -1.36 4.02
CA VAL A 322 21.14 -1.06 5.07
C VAL A 322 21.10 -2.14 6.14
N PRO A 323 22.13 -2.28 6.99
CA PRO A 323 22.05 -3.17 8.15
C PRO A 323 20.82 -2.85 9.01
N LEU A 324 20.13 -3.88 9.51
CA LEU A 324 18.88 -3.71 10.27
C LEU A 324 19.07 -2.85 11.53
N SER A 325 20.23 -2.95 12.20
CA SER A 325 20.58 -2.09 13.33
C SER A 325 20.57 -0.60 12.97
N ASP A 326 21.10 -0.27 11.79
CA ASP A 326 21.17 1.12 11.31
C ASP A 326 19.78 1.64 10.93
N ALA A 327 18.95 0.77 10.32
CA ALA A 327 17.56 1.10 10.02
C ALA A 327 16.76 1.41 11.30
N PHE A 328 16.88 0.59 12.33
CA PHE A 328 16.23 0.83 13.63
C PHE A 328 16.75 2.10 14.31
N HIS A 329 18.06 2.33 14.28
CA HIS A 329 18.63 3.54 14.85
C HIS A 329 18.09 4.81 14.18
N GLN A 330 17.98 4.82 12.85
CA GLN A 330 17.41 5.94 12.12
C GLN A 330 15.91 6.11 12.44
N ALA A 331 15.13 5.01 12.51
CA ALA A 331 13.70 5.09 12.85
C ALA A 331 13.45 5.61 14.28
N GLN A 332 14.35 5.34 15.24
CA GLN A 332 14.26 5.88 16.60
C GLN A 332 14.69 7.34 16.70
N GLY A 333 15.49 7.83 15.75
CA GLY A 333 15.98 9.21 15.69
C GLY A 333 14.93 10.25 15.29
N ASN A 334 13.66 9.86 15.07
CA ASN A 334 12.59 10.75 14.62
C ASN A 334 12.94 11.53 13.35
N THR A 335 13.33 10.79 12.32
CA THR A 335 13.83 11.35 11.05
C THR A 335 12.86 11.13 9.87
N GLY A 336 11.57 10.91 10.12
CA GLY A 336 10.59 10.59 9.07
C GLY A 336 10.97 9.30 8.34
N THR A 337 11.27 8.24 9.09
CA THR A 337 11.80 6.97 8.54
C THR A 337 10.74 5.88 8.59
N VAL A 338 10.66 5.10 7.52
CA VAL A 338 9.89 3.86 7.41
C VAL A 338 10.87 2.70 7.26
N VAL A 339 10.73 1.67 8.09
CA VAL A 339 11.47 0.40 7.92
C VAL A 339 10.46 -0.72 7.70
N PHE A 340 10.75 -1.65 6.81
CA PHE A 340 9.79 -2.70 6.47
C PHE A 340 10.40 -4.10 6.48
N SER A 341 9.53 -5.10 6.42
CA SER A 341 9.80 -6.52 6.65
C SER A 341 10.19 -6.80 8.11
N ILE A 342 9.50 -6.13 9.04
CA ILE A 342 9.81 -6.18 10.47
C ILE A 342 8.77 -7.02 11.22
N VAL A 343 9.25 -7.92 12.06
CA VAL A 343 8.43 -8.69 13.01
C VAL A 343 8.06 -7.81 14.21
N ARG A 344 6.77 -7.78 14.55
CA ARG A 344 6.23 -7.05 15.70
C ARG A 344 6.48 -7.85 16.98
N THR A 345 7.15 -7.24 17.96
CA THR A 345 7.41 -7.84 19.27
C THR A 345 6.99 -6.89 20.39
N PRO A 346 6.71 -7.40 21.61
CA PRO A 346 6.34 -6.54 22.75
C PRO A 346 7.37 -5.44 23.06
N GLU A 347 8.66 -5.70 22.86
CA GLU A 347 9.75 -4.74 23.10
C GLU A 347 9.76 -3.63 22.04
N ARG A 348 9.38 -3.95 20.80
CA ARG A 348 9.35 -2.99 19.69
C ARG A 348 8.05 -2.21 19.61
N GLU A 349 6.95 -2.77 20.14
CA GLU A 349 5.63 -2.20 20.10
C GLU A 349 5.57 -0.71 20.49
N PRO A 350 6.14 -0.29 21.64
CA PRO A 350 6.06 1.11 22.07
C PRO A 350 7.01 2.05 21.33
N LEU A 351 7.94 1.55 20.52
CA LEU A 351 9.00 2.36 19.91
C LEU A 351 8.60 2.98 18.59
N TYR A 352 7.60 2.40 17.90
CA TYR A 352 7.23 2.76 16.54
C TYR A 352 5.72 2.87 16.37
N GLN A 353 5.29 3.42 15.22
CA GLN A 353 3.95 3.26 14.71
C GLN A 353 3.96 2.14 13.67
N TRP A 354 2.87 1.38 13.56
CA TRP A 354 2.82 0.13 12.80
C TRP A 354 1.76 0.16 11.70
N ALA A 355 2.12 -0.31 10.51
CA ALA A 355 1.17 -0.61 9.44
C ALA A 355 1.39 -2.04 8.94
N GLY A 356 0.31 -2.80 8.83
CA GLY A 356 0.34 -4.21 8.44
C GLY A 356 -0.65 -5.07 9.23
N PRO A 357 -0.44 -6.41 9.24
CA PRO A 357 0.64 -7.10 8.53
C PRO A 357 0.47 -7.04 7.02
N PHE A 358 1.58 -6.97 6.26
CA PHE A 358 1.51 -7.03 4.82
C PHE A 358 1.69 -8.44 4.26
N THR A 359 2.45 -9.29 4.93
CA THR A 359 2.60 -10.72 4.63
C THR A 359 2.85 -11.51 5.92
N LYS A 360 2.73 -12.82 5.81
CA LYS A 360 3.07 -13.77 6.87
C LYS A 360 4.14 -14.71 6.33
N SER A 361 5.11 -15.07 7.16
CA SER A 361 6.06 -16.13 6.88
C SER A 361 6.42 -16.86 8.18
N SER A 362 6.73 -18.13 8.04
CA SER A 362 7.09 -18.98 9.18
C SER A 362 8.51 -19.47 9.04
N PHE A 363 9.23 -19.59 10.14
CA PHE A 363 10.43 -20.41 10.15
C PHE A 363 10.01 -21.86 10.34
N VAL A 364 10.44 -22.71 9.40
CA VAL A 364 9.97 -24.08 9.27
C VAL A 364 11.12 -25.05 9.07
N VAL A 365 10.81 -26.33 9.17
CA VAL A 365 11.71 -27.41 8.84
C VAL A 365 11.12 -28.16 7.65
N PHE A 366 11.82 -28.13 6.52
CA PHE A 366 11.48 -28.88 5.31
C PHE A 366 12.09 -30.28 5.33
N ALA A 367 11.34 -31.24 4.76
CA ALA A 367 11.80 -32.60 4.45
C ALA A 367 11.40 -32.99 3.03
N PRO A 368 12.16 -33.83 2.33
CA PRO A 368 11.71 -34.44 1.08
C PRO A 368 10.48 -35.35 1.33
N VAL A 369 9.39 -35.16 0.60
CA VAL A 369 8.15 -35.96 0.71
C VAL A 369 8.45 -37.46 0.61
N ARG A 370 9.39 -37.87 -0.28
CA ARG A 370 9.81 -39.27 -0.47
C ARG A 370 10.36 -39.96 0.80
N ARG A 371 10.77 -39.18 1.80
CA ARG A 371 11.32 -39.74 3.06
C ARG A 371 10.28 -39.99 4.12
N ASN A 372 9.05 -39.50 3.94
CA ASN A 372 7.93 -39.69 4.85
C ASN A 372 8.28 -39.43 6.34
N ILE A 373 8.94 -38.28 6.59
CA ILE A 373 9.40 -37.90 7.92
C ILE A 373 8.24 -37.24 8.68
N THR A 374 7.99 -37.71 9.88
CA THR A 374 7.00 -37.12 10.79
C THR A 374 7.71 -36.65 12.06
N ILE A 375 7.49 -35.41 12.42
CA ILE A 375 8.00 -34.76 13.65
C ILE A 375 6.78 -34.51 14.56
N ALA A 376 6.60 -35.37 15.56
CA ALA A 376 5.50 -35.23 16.51
C ALA A 376 5.83 -34.29 17.66
N SER A 377 7.13 -34.11 17.96
CA SER A 377 7.61 -33.23 19.02
C SER A 377 8.97 -32.64 18.66
N PRO A 378 9.39 -31.55 19.30
CA PRO A 378 10.73 -30.98 19.09
C PRO A 378 11.87 -31.98 19.32
N ALA A 379 11.70 -32.93 20.25
CA ALA A 379 12.69 -33.95 20.54
C ALA A 379 12.99 -34.88 19.36
N ASP A 380 12.00 -35.09 18.46
CA ASP A 380 12.16 -35.92 17.27
C ASP A 380 13.17 -35.32 16.27
N LEU A 381 13.36 -34.00 16.30
CA LEU A 381 14.35 -33.29 15.46
C LEU A 381 15.77 -33.81 15.68
N ASN A 382 16.09 -34.26 16.91
CA ASN A 382 17.41 -34.80 17.24
C ASN A 382 17.73 -36.16 16.62
N ARG A 383 16.80 -36.73 15.83
CA ARG A 383 17.03 -37.97 15.06
C ARG A 383 17.63 -37.69 13.67
N TYR A 384 17.72 -36.42 13.27
CA TYR A 384 18.03 -36.02 11.91
C TYR A 384 19.18 -35.01 11.86
N ARG A 385 19.89 -34.98 10.74
CA ARG A 385 20.84 -33.91 10.41
C ARG A 385 20.08 -32.75 9.83
N ILE A 386 20.10 -31.60 10.48
CA ILE A 386 19.29 -30.43 10.13
C ILE A 386 20.22 -29.35 9.59
N GLY A 387 20.04 -28.97 8.31
CA GLY A 387 20.73 -27.83 7.72
C GLY A 387 20.14 -26.52 8.23
N ALA A 388 20.98 -25.56 8.59
CA ALA A 388 20.61 -24.19 8.91
C ALA A 388 21.71 -23.22 8.47
N VAL A 389 21.36 -21.99 8.10
CA VAL A 389 22.35 -20.94 7.81
C VAL A 389 23.09 -20.60 9.09
N LYS A 390 24.41 -20.49 9.00
CA LYS A 390 25.28 -20.25 10.16
C LYS A 390 24.91 -18.92 10.84
N ASP A 391 24.86 -18.94 12.17
CA ASP A 391 24.57 -17.77 13.02
C ASP A 391 23.20 -17.09 12.73
N SER A 392 22.29 -17.81 12.08
CA SER A 392 20.95 -17.34 11.74
C SER A 392 19.95 -17.51 12.89
N ILE A 393 18.75 -16.94 12.70
CA ILE A 393 17.64 -17.12 13.64
C ILE A 393 17.20 -18.58 13.74
N GLU A 394 17.32 -19.36 12.66
CA GLU A 394 16.98 -20.78 12.63
C GLU A 394 17.83 -21.58 13.62
N ASN A 395 19.14 -21.27 13.73
CA ASN A 395 20.01 -21.89 14.75
C ASN A 395 19.49 -21.61 16.17
N THR A 396 19.10 -20.36 16.44
CA THR A 396 18.56 -19.95 17.74
C THR A 396 17.22 -20.65 18.02
N LEU A 397 16.35 -20.73 17.02
CA LEU A 397 15.07 -21.40 17.16
C LEU A 397 15.20 -22.92 17.37
N LEU A 398 16.11 -23.58 16.65
CA LEU A 398 16.39 -25.01 16.80
C LEU A 398 16.94 -25.31 18.20
N THR A 399 17.96 -24.61 18.63
CA THR A 399 18.57 -24.80 19.97
C THR A 399 17.60 -24.44 21.09
N GLY A 400 16.79 -23.40 20.92
CA GLY A 400 15.71 -23.05 21.85
C GLY A 400 14.61 -24.10 21.97
N ARG A 401 14.47 -25.02 21.00
CA ARG A 401 13.58 -26.18 21.02
C ARG A 401 14.26 -27.46 21.52
N GLY A 402 15.53 -27.38 21.95
CA GLY A 402 16.29 -28.50 22.50
C GLY A 402 17.00 -29.36 21.44
N VAL A 403 17.21 -28.84 20.23
CA VAL A 403 18.02 -29.51 19.21
C VAL A 403 19.50 -29.36 19.61
N GLU A 404 20.21 -30.48 19.70
CA GLU A 404 21.64 -30.49 19.99
C GLU A 404 22.46 -29.93 18.82
N VAL A 405 23.47 -29.11 19.11
CA VAL A 405 24.29 -28.45 18.07
C VAL A 405 24.97 -29.48 17.15
N SER A 406 25.27 -30.68 17.65
CA SER A 406 25.84 -31.79 16.87
C SER A 406 24.94 -32.28 15.72
N HIS A 407 23.65 -32.04 15.80
CA HIS A 407 22.67 -32.37 14.75
C HIS A 407 22.48 -31.23 13.75
N ILE A 408 23.01 -30.03 14.00
CA ILE A 408 22.87 -28.86 13.13
C ILE A 408 24.06 -28.78 12.19
N VAL A 409 23.80 -28.89 10.89
CA VAL A 409 24.81 -28.72 9.83
C VAL A 409 24.71 -27.30 9.32
N ASN A 410 25.72 -26.49 9.61
CA ASN A 410 25.74 -25.09 9.20
C ASN A 410 26.38 -24.90 7.81
N ASP A 411 25.82 -23.98 7.04
CA ASP A 411 26.44 -23.41 5.84
C ASP A 411 26.21 -21.90 5.81
N MET A 412 26.90 -21.20 4.87
CA MET A 412 26.80 -19.75 4.76
C MET A 412 25.61 -19.29 3.92
N LEU A 413 25.15 -20.13 3.00
CA LEU A 413 24.12 -19.78 2.00
C LEU A 413 22.98 -20.81 2.01
N PRO A 414 21.73 -20.38 1.86
CA PRO A 414 20.56 -21.26 1.77
C PRO A 414 20.65 -22.25 0.59
N GLU A 415 21.16 -21.82 -0.55
CA GLU A 415 21.34 -22.65 -1.74
C GLU A 415 22.29 -23.82 -1.53
N ASP A 416 23.31 -23.67 -0.70
CA ASP A 416 24.24 -24.75 -0.36
C ASP A 416 23.57 -25.81 0.50
N LEU A 417 22.69 -25.38 1.42
CA LEU A 417 21.87 -26.27 2.23
C LEU A 417 20.86 -27.04 1.41
N LEU A 418 20.22 -26.39 0.42
CA LEU A 418 19.32 -27.07 -0.53
C LEU A 418 20.09 -28.15 -1.30
N ARG A 419 21.29 -27.86 -1.82
CA ARG A 419 22.14 -28.86 -2.50
C ARG A 419 22.52 -30.02 -1.58
N LYS A 420 22.84 -29.76 -0.32
CA LYS A 420 23.14 -30.81 0.67
C LYS A 420 21.91 -31.69 0.97
N MET A 421 20.71 -31.11 0.98
CA MET A 421 19.47 -31.87 1.15
C MET A 421 19.18 -32.75 -0.08
N GLU A 422 19.38 -32.25 -1.28
CA GLU A 422 19.28 -33.01 -2.53
C GLU A 422 20.29 -34.17 -2.56
N GLY A 423 21.53 -33.91 -2.15
CA GLY A 423 22.61 -34.89 -2.07
C GLY A 423 22.49 -35.88 -0.91
N GLY A 424 21.54 -35.68 0.02
CA GLY A 424 21.34 -36.54 1.20
C GLY A 424 22.38 -36.35 2.30
N GLU A 425 23.13 -35.27 2.28
CA GLU A 425 24.09 -34.90 3.35
C GLU A 425 23.37 -34.39 4.60
N ILE A 426 22.20 -33.75 4.41
CA ILE A 426 21.26 -33.41 5.47
C ILE A 426 19.92 -34.09 5.22
N ASP A 427 19.17 -34.30 6.27
CA ASP A 427 17.88 -34.97 6.23
C ASP A 427 16.72 -33.97 6.23
N LEU A 428 16.92 -32.85 6.90
CA LEU A 428 15.98 -31.74 7.09
C LEU A 428 16.68 -30.41 6.81
N TRP A 429 15.89 -29.41 6.44
CA TRP A 429 16.36 -28.04 6.23
C TRP A 429 15.49 -27.05 6.99
N ALA A 430 16.08 -26.34 7.97
CA ALA A 430 15.44 -25.27 8.71
C ALA A 430 15.68 -23.94 8.00
N THR A 431 14.62 -23.27 7.62
CA THR A 431 14.65 -21.97 6.92
C THR A 431 13.30 -21.28 6.99
N GLY A 432 13.20 -20.02 6.54
CA GLY A 432 11.91 -19.40 6.26
C GLY A 432 11.15 -20.14 5.17
N ASP A 433 9.83 -20.32 5.32
CA ASP A 433 9.01 -21.04 4.33
C ASP A 433 9.06 -20.36 2.94
N LEU A 434 8.91 -19.04 2.88
CA LEU A 434 9.02 -18.29 1.62
C LEU A 434 10.46 -18.30 1.09
N THR A 435 11.46 -18.18 1.95
CA THR A 435 12.88 -18.25 1.56
C THR A 435 13.22 -19.62 0.97
N GLY A 436 12.82 -20.70 1.64
CA GLY A 436 13.06 -22.05 1.15
C GLY A 436 12.42 -22.31 -0.20
N ARG A 437 11.16 -21.92 -0.38
CA ARG A 437 10.44 -22.08 -1.67
C ARG A 437 11.05 -21.24 -2.78
N TYR A 438 11.47 -20.01 -2.47
CA TYR A 438 12.17 -19.13 -3.42
C TYR A 438 13.49 -19.74 -3.89
N GLU A 439 14.30 -20.29 -2.97
CA GLU A 439 15.57 -20.94 -3.33
C GLU A 439 15.34 -22.24 -4.12
N MET A 440 14.32 -23.03 -3.79
CA MET A 440 13.92 -24.19 -4.58
C MET A 440 13.56 -23.80 -6.01
N GLN A 441 12.74 -22.75 -6.18
CA GLN A 441 12.36 -22.23 -7.49
C GLN A 441 13.55 -21.74 -8.28
N LYS A 442 14.43 -20.94 -7.67
CA LYS A 442 15.65 -20.40 -8.28
C LYS A 442 16.60 -21.52 -8.75
N ALA A 443 16.66 -22.62 -8.01
CA ALA A 443 17.43 -23.81 -8.35
C ALA A 443 16.74 -24.73 -9.37
N GLY A 444 15.50 -24.44 -9.79
CA GLY A 444 14.72 -25.30 -10.67
C GLY A 444 14.21 -26.58 -9.99
N VAL A 445 14.20 -26.62 -8.66
CA VAL A 445 13.70 -27.73 -7.86
C VAL A 445 12.21 -27.56 -7.64
N ASN A 446 11.43 -28.65 -7.81
CA ASN A 446 9.98 -28.60 -7.56
C ASN A 446 9.70 -28.45 -6.06
N PRO A 447 9.08 -27.32 -5.59
CA PRO A 447 8.77 -27.13 -4.18
C PRO A 447 7.80 -28.19 -3.60
N ASP A 448 6.94 -28.81 -4.43
CA ASP A 448 6.01 -29.86 -3.98
C ASP A 448 6.70 -31.20 -3.70
N ALA A 449 7.98 -31.34 -4.06
CA ALA A 449 8.80 -32.48 -3.65
C ALA A 449 9.23 -32.41 -2.18
N TYR A 450 8.95 -31.29 -1.51
CA TYR A 450 9.27 -31.01 -0.12
C TYR A 450 8.02 -30.62 0.67
N GLU A 451 7.98 -31.05 1.91
CA GLU A 451 6.90 -30.71 2.84
C GLU A 451 7.47 -30.06 4.11
N ILE A 452 6.65 -29.21 4.73
CA ILE A 452 6.94 -28.68 6.05
C ILE A 452 6.57 -29.76 7.08
N VAL A 453 7.57 -30.28 7.77
CA VAL A 453 7.37 -31.32 8.80
C VAL A 453 7.33 -30.75 10.20
N TYR A 454 7.80 -29.52 10.40
CA TYR A 454 7.74 -28.83 11.69
C TYR A 454 7.78 -27.31 11.52
N THR A 455 6.97 -26.59 12.31
CA THR A 455 6.97 -25.12 12.35
C THR A 455 7.72 -24.64 13.61
N LEU A 456 8.82 -23.92 13.41
CA LEU A 456 9.61 -23.35 14.49
C LEU A 456 8.99 -22.08 15.06
N SER A 457 8.51 -21.18 14.19
CA SER A 457 7.76 -19.98 14.59
C SER A 457 6.92 -19.45 13.43
N GLU A 458 5.87 -18.71 13.75
CA GLU A 458 5.05 -17.97 12.78
C GLU A 458 5.21 -16.49 13.02
N ASN A 459 5.40 -15.73 11.95
CA ASN A 459 5.69 -14.30 12.05
C ASN A 459 4.86 -13.52 11.03
N ASP A 460 4.27 -12.43 11.49
CA ASP A 460 3.65 -11.42 10.66
C ASP A 460 4.66 -10.29 10.41
N PHE A 461 4.73 -9.82 9.16
CA PHE A 461 5.65 -8.77 8.75
C PHE A 461 4.94 -7.44 8.54
N TYR A 462 5.55 -6.38 9.05
CA TYR A 462 4.98 -5.05 9.12
C TYR A 462 5.91 -4.00 8.50
N PHE A 463 5.30 -2.85 8.20
CA PHE A 463 5.99 -1.57 8.05
C PHE A 463 5.98 -0.87 9.40
N ILE A 464 7.12 -0.34 9.83
CA ILE A 464 7.23 0.52 11.01
C ILE A 464 7.56 1.94 10.60
N PHE A 465 6.98 2.89 11.30
CA PHE A 465 7.18 4.32 11.09
C PHE A 465 7.79 4.93 12.34
N SER A 466 8.75 5.84 12.17
CA SER A 466 9.25 6.63 13.29
C SER A 466 8.12 7.45 13.93
N ARG A 467 8.25 7.77 15.21
CA ARG A 467 7.19 8.41 16.01
C ARG A 467 6.81 9.81 15.54
N ASP A 468 7.70 10.51 14.85
CA ASP A 468 7.47 11.85 14.29
C ASP A 468 6.59 11.86 13.03
N VAL A 469 6.33 10.70 12.42
CA VAL A 469 5.43 10.59 11.26
C VAL A 469 3.99 10.82 11.73
N PRO A 470 3.23 11.72 11.08
CA PRO A 470 1.83 11.94 11.42
C PRO A 470 0.99 10.66 11.35
N GLU A 471 0.16 10.42 12.36
CA GLU A 471 -0.72 9.24 12.44
C GLU A 471 -1.67 9.15 11.22
N THR A 472 -2.07 10.29 10.68
CA THR A 472 -2.88 10.36 9.45
C THR A 472 -2.19 9.71 8.26
N LEU A 473 -0.86 9.84 8.12
CA LEU A 473 -0.10 9.20 7.06
C LEU A 473 0.00 7.68 7.27
N VAL A 474 0.23 7.25 8.51
CA VAL A 474 0.27 5.82 8.86
C VAL A 474 -1.09 5.17 8.60
N SER A 475 -2.18 5.85 8.96
CA SER A 475 -3.55 5.39 8.72
C SER A 475 -3.88 5.30 7.22
N ALA A 476 -3.51 6.31 6.42
CA ALA A 476 -3.69 6.29 4.97
C ALA A 476 -2.88 5.15 4.32
N PHE A 477 -1.64 4.94 4.76
CA PHE A 477 -0.80 3.82 4.34
C PHE A 477 -1.46 2.47 4.68
N GLN A 478 -1.97 2.31 5.91
CA GLN A 478 -2.67 1.10 6.34
C GLN A 478 -3.92 0.81 5.51
N GLN A 479 -4.70 1.83 5.16
CA GLN A 479 -5.89 1.68 4.30
C GLN A 479 -5.51 1.22 2.89
N ALA A 480 -4.51 1.88 2.29
CA ALA A 480 -3.99 1.49 0.98
C ALA A 480 -3.43 0.07 0.96
N LEU A 481 -2.70 -0.33 2.00
CA LEU A 481 -2.23 -1.70 2.18
C LEU A 481 -3.40 -2.69 2.27
N GLY A 482 -4.47 -2.32 2.97
CA GLY A 482 -5.71 -3.08 3.02
C GLY A 482 -6.35 -3.26 1.64
N THR A 483 -6.35 -2.22 0.81
CA THR A 483 -6.83 -2.26 -0.58
C THR A 483 -6.00 -3.21 -1.43
N VAL A 484 -4.66 -3.10 -1.40
CA VAL A 484 -3.72 -3.99 -2.12
C VAL A 484 -3.95 -5.46 -1.76
N ARG A 485 -4.29 -5.76 -0.50
CA ARG A 485 -4.51 -7.13 -0.01
C ARG A 485 -5.90 -7.69 -0.29
N LYS A 486 -6.93 -6.86 -0.44
CA LYS A 486 -8.33 -7.31 -0.44
C LYS A 486 -9.06 -7.02 -1.75
N GLN A 487 -8.70 -5.96 -2.47
CA GLN A 487 -9.38 -5.60 -3.70
C GLN A 487 -9.00 -6.57 -4.82
N ARG A 488 -10.01 -7.27 -5.35
CA ARG A 488 -9.84 -8.22 -6.45
C ARG A 488 -10.05 -7.53 -7.79
N ASP A 489 -9.22 -7.89 -8.75
CA ASP A 489 -9.39 -7.50 -10.15
C ASP A 489 -10.50 -8.31 -10.83
N PRO A 490 -10.82 -8.05 -12.13
CA PRO A 490 -11.81 -8.82 -12.88
C PRO A 490 -11.48 -10.32 -12.98
N GLN A 491 -10.21 -10.72 -12.82
CA GLN A 491 -9.75 -12.11 -12.78
C GLN A 491 -9.86 -12.73 -11.36
N GLY A 492 -10.39 -11.98 -10.39
CA GLY A 492 -10.57 -12.41 -9.01
C GLY A 492 -9.28 -12.49 -8.20
N ILE A 493 -8.19 -11.82 -8.65
CA ILE A 493 -6.86 -11.83 -8.00
C ILE A 493 -6.62 -10.48 -7.32
N THR A 494 -6.06 -10.49 -6.11
CA THR A 494 -5.56 -9.28 -5.47
C THR A 494 -4.15 -8.95 -5.95
N GLU A 495 -3.75 -7.68 -5.82
CA GLU A 495 -2.36 -7.30 -6.12
C GLU A 495 -1.35 -8.00 -5.20
N TYR A 496 -1.72 -8.24 -3.94
CA TYR A 496 -0.95 -9.06 -3.01
C TYR A 496 -0.72 -10.48 -3.54
N GLU A 497 -1.79 -11.18 -3.97
CA GLU A 497 -1.68 -12.52 -4.54
C GLU A 497 -0.79 -12.52 -5.80
N ARG A 498 -0.90 -11.50 -6.64
CA ARG A 498 -0.07 -11.34 -7.85
C ARG A 498 1.42 -11.21 -7.52
N ILE A 499 1.75 -10.42 -6.48
CA ILE A 499 3.12 -10.30 -5.98
C ILE A 499 3.59 -11.65 -5.45
N MET A 500 2.83 -12.28 -4.55
CA MET A 500 3.21 -13.57 -3.97
C MET A 500 3.42 -14.66 -5.04
N TYR A 501 2.55 -14.75 -6.04
CA TYR A 501 2.66 -15.75 -7.12
C TYR A 501 3.99 -15.63 -7.88
N ARG A 502 4.47 -14.40 -8.10
CA ARG A 502 5.77 -14.17 -8.77
C ARG A 502 6.93 -14.77 -7.99
N TYR A 503 6.97 -14.57 -6.67
CA TYR A 503 8.05 -15.06 -5.82
C TYR A 503 7.92 -16.54 -5.45
N LEU A 504 6.72 -17.09 -5.51
CA LEU A 504 6.46 -18.50 -5.30
C LEU A 504 6.48 -19.33 -6.60
N GLY A 505 6.78 -18.70 -7.73
CA GLY A 505 6.83 -19.36 -9.04
C GLY A 505 5.48 -19.89 -9.51
N VAL A 506 4.39 -19.26 -9.06
CA VAL A 506 3.05 -19.66 -9.48
C VAL A 506 2.81 -19.22 -10.92
N SER A 507 2.57 -20.19 -11.78
CA SER A 507 2.34 -19.99 -13.20
C SER A 507 0.84 -20.09 -13.57
N CYS A 508 0.52 -19.73 -14.79
CA CYS A 508 -0.77 -19.97 -15.42
C CYS A 508 -0.64 -21.11 -16.46
N ALA A 509 -1.69 -21.91 -16.61
CA ALA A 509 -1.68 -23.05 -17.49
C ALA A 509 -1.83 -22.64 -18.96
N ARG A 510 -1.14 -23.35 -19.85
CA ARG A 510 -1.27 -23.18 -21.31
C ARG A 510 -2.58 -23.74 -21.86
N LYS A 511 -3.14 -24.74 -21.18
CA LYS A 511 -4.43 -25.33 -21.51
C LYS A 511 -5.34 -25.32 -20.29
N THR A 512 -6.55 -24.85 -20.49
CA THR A 512 -7.62 -24.89 -19.48
C THR A 512 -8.60 -26.02 -19.83
N ILE A 513 -9.27 -26.53 -18.80
CA ILE A 513 -10.35 -27.52 -18.91
C ILE A 513 -11.66 -26.78 -18.58
N SER A 514 -12.73 -27.08 -19.29
CA SER A 514 -14.02 -26.43 -19.01
C SER A 514 -14.55 -26.83 -17.64
N ASN A 515 -15.21 -25.91 -16.94
CA ASN A 515 -15.87 -26.20 -15.67
C ASN A 515 -16.89 -27.33 -15.79
N GLU A 516 -17.54 -27.43 -16.94
CA GLU A 516 -18.53 -28.47 -17.26
C GLU A 516 -17.89 -29.87 -17.23
N ALA A 517 -16.72 -30.05 -17.89
CA ALA A 517 -15.98 -31.33 -17.87
C ALA A 517 -15.52 -31.70 -16.45
N VAL A 518 -15.12 -30.73 -15.63
CA VAL A 518 -14.75 -30.96 -14.23
C VAL A 518 -15.97 -31.43 -13.42
N MET A 519 -17.11 -30.74 -13.56
CA MET A 519 -18.35 -31.12 -12.85
C MET A 519 -18.86 -32.48 -13.27
N ASP A 520 -18.82 -32.81 -14.55
CA ASP A 520 -19.25 -34.10 -15.09
C ASP A 520 -18.39 -35.24 -14.56
N LEU A 521 -17.07 -35.04 -14.46
CA LEU A 521 -16.18 -36.07 -13.90
C LEU A 521 -16.46 -36.28 -12.39
N VAL A 522 -16.65 -35.20 -11.62
CA VAL A 522 -17.01 -35.32 -10.19
C VAL A 522 -18.35 -36.02 -10.00
N ALA A 523 -19.39 -35.64 -10.77
CA ALA A 523 -20.72 -36.26 -10.67
C ALA A 523 -20.71 -37.72 -11.09
N THR A 524 -19.91 -38.12 -12.08
CA THR A 524 -19.75 -39.51 -12.48
C THR A 524 -19.07 -40.32 -11.38
N THR A 525 -17.96 -39.81 -10.84
CA THR A 525 -17.23 -40.46 -9.74
C THR A 525 -18.09 -40.58 -8.46
N ALA A 526 -18.86 -39.54 -8.14
CA ALA A 526 -19.79 -39.59 -6.99
C ALA A 526 -20.79 -40.76 -7.13
N ARG A 527 -21.42 -40.89 -8.30
CA ARG A 527 -22.34 -42.02 -8.59
C ARG A 527 -21.67 -43.39 -8.51
N ASP A 528 -20.42 -43.51 -8.91
CA ASP A 528 -19.68 -44.77 -8.84
C ASP A 528 -19.33 -45.13 -7.38
N ILE A 529 -18.97 -44.14 -6.56
CA ILE A 529 -18.74 -44.29 -5.11
C ILE A 529 -20.04 -44.71 -4.40
N GLU A 530 -21.20 -44.16 -4.78
CA GLU A 530 -22.50 -44.58 -4.25
C GLU A 530 -22.80 -46.05 -4.56
N LYS A 531 -22.40 -46.54 -5.72
CA LYS A 531 -22.61 -47.92 -6.16
C LYS A 531 -21.64 -48.91 -5.52
N ASN A 532 -20.33 -48.59 -5.56
CA ASN A 532 -19.26 -49.46 -5.04
C ASN A 532 -18.03 -48.62 -4.63
N ALA A 533 -18.03 -48.08 -3.42
CA ALA A 533 -16.96 -47.20 -2.95
C ALA A 533 -15.58 -47.88 -2.90
N PRO A 534 -15.39 -49.09 -2.36
CA PRO A 534 -14.07 -49.71 -2.28
C PRO A 534 -13.44 -49.96 -3.64
N GLU A 535 -14.22 -50.40 -4.64
CA GLU A 535 -13.72 -50.68 -5.97
C GLU A 535 -13.44 -49.39 -6.73
N THR A 536 -14.31 -48.39 -6.65
CA THR A 536 -14.11 -47.09 -7.25
C THR A 536 -12.83 -46.43 -6.71
N ILE A 537 -12.60 -46.43 -5.40
CA ILE A 537 -11.38 -45.89 -4.77
C ILE A 537 -10.13 -46.61 -5.29
N ARG A 538 -10.19 -47.96 -5.45
CA ARG A 538 -9.07 -48.73 -6.04
C ARG A 538 -8.76 -48.30 -7.47
N HIS A 539 -9.79 -48.10 -8.31
CA HIS A 539 -9.62 -47.67 -9.71
C HIS A 539 -9.09 -46.25 -9.80
N ILE A 540 -9.56 -45.33 -8.92
CA ILE A 540 -9.02 -43.95 -8.83
C ILE A 540 -7.53 -44.03 -8.48
N ASN A 541 -7.15 -44.81 -7.47
CA ASN A 541 -5.75 -44.94 -7.03
C ASN A 541 -4.85 -45.63 -8.08
N ALA A 542 -5.42 -46.36 -9.01
CA ALA A 542 -4.72 -46.94 -10.15
C ALA A 542 -4.56 -45.94 -11.33
N GLY A 543 -5.17 -44.74 -11.23
CA GLY A 543 -5.14 -43.74 -12.30
C GLY A 543 -5.91 -44.17 -13.55
N GLU A 544 -6.90 -45.04 -13.42
CA GLU A 544 -7.65 -45.59 -14.55
C GLU A 544 -8.71 -44.59 -15.06
N ALA A 545 -9.01 -44.69 -16.36
CA ALA A 545 -10.13 -43.95 -16.92
C ALA A 545 -11.47 -44.45 -16.36
N PRO A 546 -12.47 -43.60 -16.11
CA PRO A 546 -12.53 -42.19 -16.45
C PRO A 546 -11.92 -41.25 -15.40
N TYR A 547 -11.41 -41.74 -14.28
CA TYR A 547 -11.00 -40.95 -13.11
C TYR A 547 -9.71 -40.10 -13.36
N ARG A 548 -8.95 -40.48 -14.37
CA ARG A 548 -7.89 -39.63 -14.99
C ARG A 548 -8.08 -39.65 -16.48
N ASP A 549 -8.18 -38.46 -17.08
CA ASP A 549 -8.35 -38.34 -18.54
C ASP A 549 -7.04 -38.73 -19.25
N PRO A 550 -7.03 -39.74 -20.13
CA PRO A 550 -5.84 -40.18 -20.82
C PRO A 550 -5.34 -39.20 -21.89
N VAL A 551 -6.21 -38.29 -22.38
CA VAL A 551 -5.88 -37.28 -23.39
C VAL A 551 -5.41 -35.99 -22.72
N ASN A 552 -6.01 -35.67 -21.58
CA ASN A 552 -5.63 -34.49 -20.78
C ASN A 552 -5.42 -34.90 -19.31
N PRO A 553 -4.24 -35.39 -18.94
CA PRO A 553 -3.94 -35.88 -17.59
C PRO A 553 -4.08 -34.83 -16.47
N ALA A 554 -4.23 -33.54 -16.82
CA ALA A 554 -4.54 -32.48 -15.86
C ALA A 554 -5.96 -32.54 -15.32
N LEU A 555 -6.87 -33.31 -15.97
CA LEU A 555 -8.21 -33.61 -15.50
C LEU A 555 -8.17 -34.96 -14.77
N TYR A 556 -8.23 -34.94 -13.46
CA TYR A 556 -8.14 -36.09 -12.59
C TYR A 556 -8.95 -35.89 -11.30
N VAL A 557 -9.34 -37.02 -10.68
CA VAL A 557 -10.09 -37.05 -9.43
C VAL A 557 -9.17 -37.24 -8.23
N PHE A 558 -9.52 -36.55 -7.14
CA PHE A 558 -9.06 -36.91 -5.79
C PHE A 558 -10.25 -36.95 -4.83
N VAL A 559 -10.14 -37.76 -3.79
CA VAL A 559 -11.21 -38.00 -2.83
C VAL A 559 -10.68 -37.84 -1.41
N LEU A 560 -11.39 -37.04 -0.61
CA LEU A 560 -11.12 -36.86 0.81
C LEU A 560 -12.20 -37.54 1.66
N ASP A 561 -11.84 -37.99 2.85
CA ASP A 561 -12.84 -38.27 3.89
C ASP A 561 -13.20 -36.98 4.65
N THR A 562 -14.18 -37.06 5.54
CA THR A 562 -14.62 -35.92 6.36
C THR A 562 -13.61 -35.47 7.43
N ASN A 563 -12.51 -36.21 7.61
CA ASN A 563 -11.39 -35.90 8.48
C ASN A 563 -10.20 -35.26 7.71
N VAL A 564 -10.40 -34.94 6.42
CA VAL A 564 -9.38 -34.40 5.52
C VAL A 564 -8.25 -35.39 5.23
N THR A 565 -8.53 -36.70 5.27
CA THR A 565 -7.60 -37.74 4.81
C THR A 565 -7.82 -37.99 3.31
N VAL A 566 -6.74 -38.04 2.55
CA VAL A 566 -6.81 -38.39 1.11
C VAL A 566 -7.04 -39.89 1.01
N VAL A 567 -8.24 -40.31 0.61
CA VAL A 567 -8.58 -41.75 0.44
C VAL A 567 -8.33 -42.24 -0.98
N ALA A 568 -8.37 -41.34 -1.96
CA ALA A 568 -8.00 -41.63 -3.33
C ALA A 568 -7.42 -40.45 -4.06
N HIS A 569 -6.48 -40.71 -5.01
CA HIS A 569 -5.89 -39.66 -5.87
C HIS A 569 -5.41 -40.28 -7.20
N ALA A 570 -6.04 -39.90 -8.31
CA ALA A 570 -5.80 -40.54 -9.59
C ALA A 570 -4.44 -40.17 -10.24
N ASP A 571 -3.81 -39.07 -9.81
CA ASP A 571 -2.53 -38.64 -10.32
C ASP A 571 -1.37 -38.88 -9.34
N ASN A 572 -1.59 -38.68 -8.05
CA ASN A 572 -0.52 -38.76 -7.03
C ASN A 572 -0.88 -39.77 -5.92
N ILE A 573 -0.47 -40.99 -6.11
CA ILE A 573 -0.69 -42.08 -5.12
C ILE A 573 0.06 -41.84 -3.79
N GLN A 574 1.12 -41.01 -3.80
CA GLN A 574 1.97 -40.81 -2.61
C GLN A 574 1.25 -40.04 -1.48
N VAL A 575 0.18 -39.32 -1.79
CA VAL A 575 -0.61 -38.58 -0.78
C VAL A 575 -1.74 -39.38 -0.20
N VAL A 576 -2.03 -40.56 -0.75
CA VAL A 576 -3.13 -41.43 -0.32
C VAL A 576 -2.86 -42.08 1.05
N GLY A 577 -3.85 -42.05 1.92
CA GLY A 577 -3.77 -42.54 3.31
C GLY A 577 -3.25 -41.48 4.30
N PHE A 578 -2.78 -40.31 3.85
CA PHE A 578 -2.32 -39.29 4.75
C PHE A 578 -3.40 -38.26 5.09
N ASN A 579 -3.46 -37.92 6.38
CA ASN A 579 -4.29 -36.82 6.85
C ASN A 579 -3.64 -35.49 6.46
N GLN A 580 -4.41 -34.61 5.80
CA GLN A 580 -3.95 -33.33 5.27
C GLN A 580 -4.51 -32.15 6.05
N ARG A 581 -5.16 -32.37 7.20
CA ARG A 581 -5.75 -31.30 8.02
C ARG A 581 -4.70 -30.28 8.43
N GLY A 582 -4.99 -28.98 8.16
CA GLY A 582 -4.11 -27.86 8.45
C GLY A 582 -2.91 -27.73 7.50
N LYS A 583 -2.68 -28.67 6.55
CA LYS A 583 -1.63 -28.52 5.54
C LYS A 583 -2.07 -27.53 4.46
N THR A 584 -1.18 -26.62 4.13
CA THR A 584 -1.46 -25.52 3.20
C THR A 584 -0.83 -25.77 1.83
N ASP A 585 -1.33 -25.06 0.82
CA ASP A 585 -0.63 -24.86 -0.45
C ASP A 585 0.61 -23.95 -0.30
N VAL A 586 1.31 -23.69 -1.38
CA VAL A 586 2.51 -22.82 -1.36
C VAL A 586 2.22 -21.36 -0.99
N THR A 587 0.95 -20.93 -1.04
CA THR A 587 0.51 -19.59 -0.64
C THR A 587 0.07 -19.51 0.82
N GLY A 588 0.07 -20.64 1.53
CA GLY A 588 -0.37 -20.73 2.92
C GLY A 588 -1.87 -21.01 3.08
N LYS A 589 -2.58 -21.40 2.00
CA LYS A 589 -4.02 -21.67 2.03
C LYS A 589 -4.31 -23.13 2.39
N PRO A 590 -5.12 -23.42 3.45
CA PRO A 590 -5.49 -24.78 3.85
C PRO A 590 -6.66 -25.32 2.98
N PHE A 591 -6.48 -25.37 1.68
CA PHE A 591 -7.54 -25.60 0.70
C PHE A 591 -8.30 -26.92 0.88
N ARG A 592 -7.65 -27.97 1.42
CA ARG A 592 -8.32 -29.24 1.64
C ARG A 592 -9.28 -29.19 2.82
N ASP A 593 -8.96 -28.42 3.86
CA ASP A 593 -9.88 -28.12 4.96
C ASP A 593 -11.08 -27.34 4.43
N GLU A 594 -10.86 -26.30 3.63
CA GLU A 594 -11.91 -25.47 3.05
C GLU A 594 -12.82 -26.25 2.09
N ILE A 595 -12.27 -27.19 1.29
CA ILE A 595 -13.05 -28.12 0.45
C ILE A 595 -13.96 -28.99 1.31
N VAL A 596 -13.44 -29.62 2.37
CA VAL A 596 -14.23 -30.50 3.24
C VAL A 596 -15.27 -29.71 4.03
N GLU A 597 -14.91 -28.56 4.60
CA GLU A 597 -15.84 -27.68 5.32
C GLU A 597 -16.96 -27.19 4.41
N GLY A 598 -16.62 -26.74 3.21
CA GLY A 598 -17.58 -26.27 2.20
C GLY A 598 -18.51 -27.40 1.75
N ALA A 599 -17.98 -28.62 1.56
CA ALA A 599 -18.77 -29.79 1.20
C ALA A 599 -19.75 -30.21 2.32
N LEU A 600 -19.30 -30.16 3.56
CA LEU A 600 -20.16 -30.46 4.72
C LEU A 600 -21.26 -29.41 4.93
N ALA A 601 -20.97 -28.14 4.63
CA ALA A 601 -21.93 -27.04 4.81
C ALA A 601 -22.93 -26.91 3.65
N HIS A 602 -22.51 -27.16 2.42
CA HIS A 602 -23.28 -26.81 1.20
C HIS A 602 -23.50 -28.01 0.25
N GLY A 603 -22.84 -29.11 0.49
CA GLY A 603 -22.89 -30.30 -0.38
C GLY A 603 -21.98 -30.22 -1.59
N THR A 604 -21.96 -29.11 -2.28
CA THR A 604 -21.13 -28.85 -3.48
C THR A 604 -20.58 -27.42 -3.48
N GLY A 605 -19.48 -27.18 -4.20
CA GLY A 605 -18.92 -25.87 -4.37
C GLY A 605 -17.63 -25.87 -5.18
N TRP A 606 -17.00 -24.71 -5.26
CA TRP A 606 -15.72 -24.49 -5.91
C TRP A 606 -14.71 -23.94 -4.92
N GLU A 607 -13.44 -24.37 -5.05
CA GLU A 607 -12.34 -23.88 -4.23
C GLU A 607 -11.12 -23.53 -5.09
N ASP A 608 -10.56 -22.35 -4.85
CA ASP A 608 -9.38 -21.82 -5.55
C ASP A 608 -8.13 -22.03 -4.69
N TYR A 609 -7.08 -22.62 -5.27
CA TYR A 609 -5.79 -22.86 -4.61
C TYR A 609 -4.64 -22.98 -5.60
N VAL A 610 -3.43 -23.15 -5.11
CA VAL A 610 -2.24 -23.37 -5.93
C VAL A 610 -1.78 -24.82 -5.79
N TYR A 611 -1.52 -25.51 -6.92
CA TYR A 611 -1.08 -26.91 -6.91
C TYR A 611 -0.21 -27.24 -8.12
N SER A 612 0.60 -28.33 -8.02
CA SER A 612 1.39 -28.84 -9.13
C SER A 612 0.50 -29.30 -10.29
N ASN A 613 0.99 -29.09 -11.52
CA ASN A 613 0.32 -29.54 -12.73
C ASN A 613 0.97 -30.85 -13.20
N PRO A 614 0.24 -31.94 -13.40
CA PRO A 614 0.82 -33.22 -13.83
C PRO A 614 1.40 -33.20 -15.26
N VAL A 615 1.11 -32.17 -16.06
CA VAL A 615 1.52 -32.06 -17.47
C VAL A 615 2.60 -31.01 -17.68
N GLU A 616 2.68 -30.01 -16.80
CA GLU A 616 3.61 -28.88 -16.91
C GLU A 616 4.37 -28.74 -15.59
N ALA A 617 5.68 -28.63 -15.65
CA ALA A 617 6.50 -28.45 -14.45
C ALA A 617 6.17 -27.13 -13.73
N GLY A 618 6.10 -27.16 -12.40
CA GLY A 618 5.86 -25.99 -11.56
C GLY A 618 4.52 -26.03 -10.84
N VAL A 619 4.19 -24.94 -10.18
CA VAL A 619 2.94 -24.76 -9.43
C VAL A 619 2.03 -23.77 -10.15
N TYR A 620 0.75 -24.05 -10.16
CA TYR A 620 -0.24 -23.36 -10.98
C TYR A 620 -1.48 -23.01 -10.15
N ARG A 621 -2.14 -21.93 -10.51
CA ARG A 621 -3.47 -21.64 -9.97
C ARG A 621 -4.45 -22.70 -10.44
N LYS A 622 -5.19 -23.28 -9.51
CA LYS A 622 -6.20 -24.32 -9.76
C LYS A 622 -7.52 -23.93 -9.12
N THR A 623 -8.62 -24.23 -9.79
CA THR A 623 -9.95 -24.21 -9.21
C THR A 623 -10.50 -25.63 -9.24
N ALA A 624 -11.03 -26.12 -8.11
CA ALA A 624 -11.61 -27.45 -8.04
C ALA A 624 -13.07 -27.40 -7.63
N TYR A 625 -13.89 -28.16 -8.35
CA TYR A 625 -15.26 -28.48 -7.94
C TYR A 625 -15.25 -29.66 -6.99
N TYR A 626 -16.08 -29.60 -5.95
CA TYR A 626 -16.22 -30.66 -4.99
C TYR A 626 -17.70 -31.02 -4.75
N GLN A 627 -17.94 -32.29 -4.40
CA GLN A 627 -19.25 -32.82 -4.07
C GLN A 627 -19.15 -33.82 -2.91
N LEU A 628 -20.00 -33.62 -1.89
CA LEU A 628 -20.18 -34.57 -0.81
C LEU A 628 -21.03 -35.75 -1.29
N VAL A 629 -20.60 -36.98 -1.00
CA VAL A 629 -21.30 -38.22 -1.38
C VAL A 629 -21.25 -39.23 -0.24
N ARG A 630 -22.29 -40.05 -0.11
CA ARG A 630 -22.30 -41.18 0.79
C ARG A 630 -21.98 -42.47 0.01
N GLY A 631 -20.88 -43.10 0.35
CA GLY A 631 -20.45 -44.34 -0.30
C GLY A 631 -21.31 -45.54 0.06
N SER A 632 -21.26 -46.60 -0.78
CA SER A 632 -21.90 -47.89 -0.57
C SER A 632 -21.48 -48.60 0.72
N ASP A 633 -20.31 -48.24 1.24
CA ASP A 633 -19.75 -48.73 2.50
C ASP A 633 -20.25 -47.98 3.74
N GLY A 634 -21.12 -46.97 3.53
CA GLY A 634 -21.70 -46.14 4.59
C GLY A 634 -20.83 -44.94 5.04
N ASN A 635 -19.63 -44.80 4.52
CA ASN A 635 -18.77 -43.63 4.78
C ASN A 635 -19.17 -42.42 3.94
N SER A 636 -18.81 -41.21 4.39
CA SER A 636 -18.99 -39.99 3.64
C SER A 636 -17.66 -39.56 3.01
N TYR A 637 -17.72 -39.20 1.74
CA TYR A 637 -16.57 -38.80 0.93
C TYR A 637 -16.81 -37.46 0.28
N VAL A 638 -15.74 -36.70 0.08
CA VAL A 638 -15.72 -35.47 -0.74
C VAL A 638 -14.96 -35.76 -2.01
N VAL A 639 -15.70 -35.93 -3.11
CA VAL A 639 -15.12 -36.13 -4.45
C VAL A 639 -14.79 -34.81 -5.06
N SER A 640 -13.58 -34.66 -5.59
CA SER A 640 -13.11 -33.41 -6.16
C SER A 640 -12.33 -33.64 -7.46
N SER A 641 -12.45 -32.69 -8.36
CA SER A 641 -11.61 -32.54 -9.57
C SER A 641 -11.47 -31.05 -9.91
N GLY A 642 -10.48 -30.67 -10.69
CA GLY A 642 -10.29 -29.25 -10.98
C GLY A 642 -9.61 -28.97 -12.30
N THR A 643 -9.64 -27.68 -12.66
CA THR A 643 -8.94 -27.14 -13.83
C THR A 643 -7.88 -26.13 -13.40
N TYR A 644 -6.81 -26.04 -14.17
CA TYR A 644 -5.77 -25.03 -13.97
C TYR A 644 -6.15 -23.75 -14.71
N LYS A 645 -6.00 -22.60 -14.05
CA LYS A 645 -6.39 -21.29 -14.59
C LYS A 645 -5.39 -20.83 -15.66
N GLY A 646 -5.90 -20.35 -16.78
CA GLY A 646 -5.10 -19.79 -17.87
C GLY A 646 -4.46 -18.44 -17.53
N CYS A 647 -3.62 -17.96 -18.44
CA CYS A 647 -2.89 -16.68 -18.31
C CYS A 647 -3.72 -15.45 -18.70
N GLU A 648 -4.95 -15.62 -19.18
CA GLU A 648 -5.84 -14.53 -19.61
C GLU A 648 -6.73 -14.01 -18.49
#